data_68cb9b45daa726d37715c2924b99e13d
#
_entry.id   68cb9b45daa726d37715c2924b99e13d
#
_cell.length_a   1.000
_cell.length_b   1.000
_cell.length_c   1.000
_cell.angle_alpha   90.00
_cell.angle_beta   90.00
_cell.angle_gamma   90.00
#
_symmetry.space_group_name_H-M   'P 1'
#
loop_
_entity.id
_entity.type
_entity.pdbx_description
1 polymer ?
#
loop_
_entity_poly.entity_id
_entity_poly.type
_entity_poly.pdbx_seq_one_letter_code
_entity_poly.pdbx_strand_id
1 'polypeptide(L)'
;MAGHRRGRTARSFAGLLAGGLLAVGATWAVQQQAGAAAAGCRVDYTITNAWQGGFGADVQITNLGDAVAAWSLKWSFGGGEQVTQAWNADVMLGSSQVTANSLGYNGSVATGGTVSFGFNGSVPGTGATTVPTAFTLNGTLCTGGSTTSPSPTGSPTASPTATTPPPAGQGRQVEKLDRGVVSVRSGSANLVSWRWLATDPDGVAFNVYRDGTRLNSAPLTGATDYLDSGAAAGASYTVRAVVNGTEQAASAASIGFADGYRDVPISPPPGGSNASGSYTYEANDASVGDLDGDGSYEFVLKWSPTDAKDNSQSGYTGDTVVDAYELDGTRLWRIDLGRNIRSGAHYTQFQVYDYDGDGKAEVVMKTADGTVDGAGRTIGSATADYRNSSGYVLSGPEYLSVFNGRTGAALQTVTYDPPRGTVSAWGHSYGNRVDRFLAGTAYLDGKRPSIVMARGYYTRTVIAAWDWRDGKLTERWVFDSNASGNSSYAGQGDHQLAVADVDGDGKDEIVYGSMAVDDDGHGLWNNGQGHGDAMHVGDLDPSRPGLEEFKVDESTDKYSAWFADARTGRILWHQPDCTCDNGRGVSDDVYAGSPGAESWSSAVTGLYSAQGQNVGRKPGSANFTIWWDGDPVRELLDGTHIDKYGTGADTRLLTASGVHSDNGTKATPALTADLFGDWREEAVWATTDNRALRIYATPAPTDLRITTLMHDVQYREAIAWQNTAYNQPPHPSFFLGNGMPTAPRPTVYAP
;
A
#
# COMPACT_ATOMS: atom_id res chain seq x y z
N MET A 1 57.81 14.97 -37.84
CA MET A 1 57.57 15.49 -39.21
C MET A 1 56.19 16.13 -39.16
N ALA A 2 56.17 17.40 -38.99
CA ALA A 2 55.84 18.44 -39.95
C ALA A 2 54.41 18.35 -40.42
N GLY A 3 53.52 19.31 -40.28
CA GLY A 3 53.63 20.72 -39.96
C GLY A 3 52.51 21.48 -40.66
N HIS A 4 52.23 22.62 -40.07
CA HIS A 4 51.72 23.86 -40.66
C HIS A 4 50.18 24.01 -40.84
N ARG A 5 49.61 24.96 -40.18
CA ARG A 5 49.67 26.43 -39.97
C ARG A 5 48.67 27.23 -40.80
N ARG A 6 47.99 28.14 -40.08
CA ARG A 6 47.59 29.55 -40.43
C ARG A 6 46.29 29.71 -41.23
N GLY A 7 45.46 30.72 -40.99
CA GLY A 7 45.49 31.91 -40.14
C GLY A 7 44.41 32.90 -40.59
N ARG A 8 43.96 33.76 -39.65
CA ARG A 8 43.69 35.20 -39.76
C ARG A 8 42.82 35.73 -40.92
N THR A 9 41.92 36.68 -40.76
CA THR A 9 41.88 38.05 -40.18
C THR A 9 40.44 38.58 -40.29
N ALA A 10 39.83 39.19 -39.35
CA ALA A 10 39.63 40.58 -38.90
C ALA A 10 39.31 41.65 -39.93
N ARG A 11 38.22 42.43 -39.74
CA ARG A 11 38.13 43.89 -39.67
C ARG A 11 36.68 44.38 -39.67
N SER A 12 36.32 44.99 -38.61
CA SER A 12 35.77 46.30 -38.29
C SER A 12 35.42 47.25 -39.42
N PHE A 13 34.25 47.93 -39.31
CA PHE A 13 34.15 49.37 -39.52
C PHE A 13 32.96 49.95 -38.76
N ALA A 14 33.23 51.10 -38.12
CA ALA A 14 32.33 51.92 -37.32
C ALA A 14 31.71 53.02 -38.22
N GLY A 15 30.60 53.58 -37.76
CA GLY A 15 30.04 54.82 -38.39
C GLY A 15 29.05 55.47 -37.43
N LEU A 16 29.48 56.60 -36.87
CA LEU A 16 28.68 57.56 -36.03
C LEU A 16 27.75 58.41 -36.90
N LEU A 17 26.61 58.89 -36.30
CA LEU A 17 26.22 60.31 -36.15
C LEU A 17 24.76 60.38 -35.62
N ALA A 18 24.56 60.82 -34.45
CA ALA A 18 24.17 62.14 -33.90
C ALA A 18 22.71 62.60 -34.16
N GLY A 19 21.97 62.81 -33.05
CA GLY A 19 21.18 64.02 -32.91
C GLY A 19 19.70 63.89 -32.69
N GLY A 20 19.23 64.33 -31.49
CA GLY A 20 17.83 64.72 -31.28
C GLY A 20 17.21 64.32 -29.94
N LEU A 21 17.39 65.16 -28.89
CA LEU A 21 16.57 65.12 -27.68
C LEU A 21 15.13 65.57 -27.98
N LEU A 22 14.15 64.75 -27.55
CA LEU A 22 12.83 65.22 -27.14
C LEU A 22 12.33 64.31 -26.05
N ALA A 23 12.18 64.88 -24.84
CA ALA A 23 11.60 64.25 -23.69
C ALA A 23 10.08 64.22 -23.82
N VAL A 24 9.52 63.01 -23.80
CA VAL A 24 8.09 62.80 -23.52
C VAL A 24 7.99 61.69 -22.47
N GLY A 25 7.30 62.03 -21.39
CA GLY A 25 7.10 61.11 -20.24
C GLY A 25 6.38 59.83 -20.67
N ALA A 26 6.98 58.72 -20.34
CA ALA A 26 6.37 57.39 -20.46
C ALA A 26 5.85 56.96 -19.10
N THR A 27 4.54 56.95 -18.96
CA THR A 27 3.82 56.22 -17.92
C THR A 27 4.09 54.72 -18.09
N TRP A 28 4.64 54.10 -17.10
CA TRP A 28 4.79 52.63 -17.06
C TRP A 28 3.40 51.98 -16.92
N ALA A 29 2.84 51.51 -18.00
CA ALA A 29 1.76 50.55 -17.97
C ALA A 29 2.36 49.17 -17.63
N VAL A 30 2.13 48.72 -16.42
CA VAL A 30 2.34 47.32 -16.03
C VAL A 30 1.35 46.49 -16.86
N GLN A 31 1.84 45.85 -17.92
CA GLN A 31 1.10 44.75 -18.54
C GLN A 31 1.09 43.57 -17.58
N GLN A 32 -0.03 43.44 -16.84
CA GLN A 32 -0.39 42.14 -16.27
C GLN A 32 -0.57 41.18 -17.47
N GLN A 33 0.33 40.23 -17.60
CA GLN A 33 0.03 39.01 -18.35
C GLN A 33 -1.14 38.36 -17.62
N ALA A 34 -2.32 38.43 -18.21
CA ALA A 34 -3.44 37.57 -17.85
C ALA A 34 -2.96 36.14 -18.10
N GLY A 35 -2.67 35.40 -17.04
CA GLY A 35 -2.53 33.96 -17.11
C GLY A 35 -3.81 33.41 -17.72
N ALA A 36 -3.70 32.53 -18.71
CA ALA A 36 -4.85 31.82 -19.27
C ALA A 36 -5.62 31.19 -18.09
N ALA A 37 -6.87 31.62 -17.90
CA ALA A 37 -7.73 30.98 -16.91
C ALA A 37 -7.87 29.49 -17.31
N ALA A 38 -7.70 28.60 -16.37
CA ALA A 38 -7.86 27.17 -16.60
C ALA A 38 -9.29 26.91 -17.10
N ALA A 39 -9.44 26.26 -18.25
CA ALA A 39 -10.73 25.81 -18.73
C ALA A 39 -11.28 24.81 -17.71
N GLY A 40 -12.43 25.11 -17.10
CA GLY A 40 -13.01 24.27 -16.07
C GLY A 40 -14.46 24.59 -15.78
N CYS A 41 -15.15 23.64 -15.18
CA CYS A 41 -16.52 23.77 -14.71
C CYS A 41 -16.75 22.88 -13.49
N ARG A 42 -17.75 23.25 -12.70
CA ARG A 42 -18.29 22.40 -11.63
C ARG A 42 -19.79 22.20 -11.89
N VAL A 43 -20.28 20.97 -11.64
CA VAL A 43 -21.70 20.64 -11.77
C VAL A 43 -22.19 20.07 -10.45
N ASP A 44 -23.18 20.71 -9.85
CA ASP A 44 -23.91 20.20 -8.71
C ASP A 44 -25.21 19.56 -9.19
N TYR A 45 -25.35 18.25 -9.02
CA TYR A 45 -26.49 17.45 -9.45
C TYR A 45 -27.23 16.94 -8.23
N THR A 46 -28.52 17.26 -8.11
CA THR A 46 -29.35 16.92 -6.95
C THR A 46 -30.63 16.20 -7.40
N ILE A 47 -30.87 14.99 -6.88
CA ILE A 47 -32.21 14.37 -7.00
C ILE A 47 -33.12 15.03 -6.00
N THR A 48 -34.13 15.76 -6.51
CA THR A 48 -35.07 16.55 -5.68
C THR A 48 -36.21 15.71 -5.14
N ASN A 49 -36.62 14.68 -5.88
CA ASN A 49 -37.66 13.74 -5.49
C ASN A 49 -37.55 12.45 -6.33
N ALA A 50 -38.09 11.35 -5.80
CA ALA A 50 -38.13 10.07 -6.51
C ALA A 50 -39.51 9.40 -6.28
N TRP A 51 -39.99 8.71 -7.31
CA TRP A 51 -41.25 7.94 -7.28
C TRP A 51 -41.07 6.61 -8.05
N GLN A 52 -42.03 5.74 -7.97
CA GLN A 52 -41.97 4.46 -8.67
C GLN A 52 -41.83 4.67 -10.20
N GLY A 53 -40.68 4.31 -10.75
CA GLY A 53 -40.35 4.40 -12.17
C GLY A 53 -39.86 5.77 -12.64
N GLY A 54 -39.57 6.73 -11.72
CA GLY A 54 -39.07 8.04 -12.12
C GLY A 54 -38.46 8.87 -10.99
N PHE A 55 -37.89 10.02 -11.35
CA PHE A 55 -37.26 10.95 -10.42
C PHE A 55 -37.26 12.38 -10.99
N GLY A 56 -37.13 13.37 -10.12
CA GLY A 56 -36.83 14.75 -10.48
C GLY A 56 -35.40 15.10 -10.08
N ALA A 57 -34.73 15.91 -10.88
CA ALA A 57 -33.38 16.37 -10.59
C ALA A 57 -33.17 17.84 -10.95
N ASP A 58 -32.37 18.53 -10.13
CA ASP A 58 -31.84 19.86 -10.39
C ASP A 58 -30.34 19.78 -10.68
N VAL A 59 -29.88 20.56 -11.65
CA VAL A 59 -28.51 20.65 -12.10
C VAL A 59 -28.05 22.10 -12.07
N GLN A 60 -26.99 22.38 -11.28
CA GLN A 60 -26.36 23.69 -11.25
C GLN A 60 -24.97 23.60 -11.88
N ILE A 61 -24.69 24.45 -12.86
CA ILE A 61 -23.40 24.56 -13.52
C ILE A 61 -22.69 25.81 -13.00
N THR A 62 -21.47 25.69 -12.51
CA THR A 62 -20.55 26.79 -12.21
C THR A 62 -19.48 26.86 -13.27
N ASN A 63 -19.36 27.97 -13.97
CA ASN A 63 -18.30 28.18 -14.95
C ASN A 63 -16.99 28.63 -14.22
N LEU A 64 -15.99 27.77 -14.18
CA LEU A 64 -14.66 28.07 -13.59
C LEU A 64 -13.64 28.52 -14.64
N GLY A 65 -14.01 28.45 -15.93
CA GLY A 65 -13.19 28.91 -17.05
C GLY A 65 -13.54 30.32 -17.51
N ASP A 66 -13.18 30.65 -18.74
CA ASP A 66 -13.52 31.93 -19.38
C ASP A 66 -15.06 32.08 -19.53
N ALA A 67 -15.53 33.33 -19.57
CA ALA A 67 -16.95 33.61 -19.77
C ALA A 67 -17.48 32.99 -21.07
N VAL A 68 -18.61 32.30 -21.02
CA VAL A 68 -19.26 31.67 -22.17
C VAL A 68 -20.53 32.41 -22.56
N ALA A 69 -20.83 32.48 -23.85
CA ALA A 69 -22.05 33.08 -24.39
C ALA A 69 -23.20 32.05 -24.56
N ALA A 70 -22.84 30.77 -24.59
CA ALA A 70 -23.75 29.62 -24.62
C ALA A 70 -23.10 28.43 -23.95
N TRP A 71 -23.87 27.53 -23.35
CA TRP A 71 -23.37 26.32 -22.71
C TRP A 71 -24.06 25.08 -23.26
N SER A 72 -23.29 23.96 -23.31
CA SER A 72 -23.77 22.62 -23.62
C SER A 72 -23.16 21.65 -22.62
N LEU A 73 -24.00 21.08 -21.76
CA LEU A 73 -23.61 20.10 -20.73
C LEU A 73 -23.94 18.69 -21.21
N LYS A 74 -23.00 17.75 -21.07
CA LYS A 74 -23.22 16.35 -21.44
C LYS A 74 -22.87 15.43 -20.27
N TRP A 75 -23.66 14.35 -20.13
CA TRP A 75 -23.44 13.26 -19.18
C TRP A 75 -24.08 11.96 -19.69
N SER A 76 -23.79 10.85 -19.01
CA SER A 76 -24.45 9.56 -19.27
C SER A 76 -25.01 8.98 -17.98
N PHE A 77 -26.15 8.32 -18.07
CA PHE A 77 -26.70 7.53 -16.99
C PHE A 77 -26.21 6.09 -17.06
N GLY A 78 -25.79 5.53 -15.90
CA GLY A 78 -25.26 4.16 -15.80
C GLY A 78 -26.35 3.08 -15.71
N GLY A 79 -27.54 3.40 -15.21
CA GLY A 79 -28.64 2.45 -14.96
C GLY A 79 -29.71 2.40 -16.06
N GLY A 80 -29.51 3.10 -17.18
CA GLY A 80 -30.51 3.15 -18.27
C GLY A 80 -31.62 4.17 -18.08
N GLU A 81 -31.46 5.09 -17.13
CA GLU A 81 -32.35 6.23 -16.92
C GLU A 81 -32.44 7.10 -18.19
N GLN A 82 -33.55 7.81 -18.38
CA GLN A 82 -33.78 8.72 -19.51
C GLN A 82 -34.47 9.97 -19.05
N VAL A 83 -34.10 11.15 -19.59
CA VAL A 83 -34.81 12.39 -19.37
C VAL A 83 -36.16 12.35 -20.09
N THR A 84 -37.26 12.65 -19.37
CA THR A 84 -38.62 12.63 -19.90
C THR A 84 -39.19 14.03 -20.08
N GLN A 85 -38.72 15.00 -19.31
CA GLN A 85 -39.14 16.41 -19.36
C GLN A 85 -37.99 17.26 -18.78
N ALA A 86 -37.75 18.46 -19.34
CA ALA A 86 -36.77 19.40 -18.81
C ALA A 86 -37.29 20.82 -18.83
N TRP A 87 -36.73 21.68 -17.96
CA TRP A 87 -37.02 23.12 -17.89
C TRP A 87 -35.72 23.90 -17.71
N ASN A 88 -35.64 25.11 -18.24
CA ASN A 88 -34.47 25.98 -18.29
C ASN A 88 -33.28 25.41 -19.08
N ALA A 89 -33.49 24.35 -19.86
CA ALA A 89 -32.52 23.82 -20.84
C ALA A 89 -33.27 23.14 -21.99
N ASP A 90 -32.66 23.13 -23.17
CA ASP A 90 -33.08 22.28 -24.28
C ASP A 90 -32.36 20.93 -24.19
N VAL A 91 -33.13 19.87 -23.92
CA VAL A 91 -32.60 18.53 -23.66
C VAL A 91 -33.21 17.52 -24.62
N MET A 92 -32.39 16.70 -25.27
CA MET A 92 -32.86 15.58 -26.08
C MET A 92 -33.45 14.50 -25.15
N LEU A 93 -34.75 14.25 -25.27
CA LEU A 93 -35.48 13.29 -24.44
C LEU A 93 -35.28 11.85 -24.92
N GLY A 94 -35.42 10.89 -24.00
CA GLY A 94 -35.42 9.45 -24.32
C GLY A 94 -34.06 8.81 -24.57
N SER A 95 -32.98 9.46 -24.19
CA SER A 95 -31.62 8.93 -24.30
C SER A 95 -30.96 8.79 -22.93
N SER A 96 -30.17 7.73 -22.72
CA SER A 96 -29.28 7.60 -21.55
C SER A 96 -28.00 8.43 -21.68
N GLN A 97 -27.62 8.82 -22.90
CA GLN A 97 -26.60 9.84 -23.15
C GLN A 97 -27.31 11.19 -23.32
N VAL A 98 -27.14 12.08 -22.38
CA VAL A 98 -27.88 13.34 -22.31
C VAL A 98 -27.01 14.50 -22.77
N THR A 99 -27.61 15.38 -23.57
CA THR A 99 -27.04 16.69 -23.90
C THR A 99 -28.09 17.74 -23.55
N ALA A 100 -27.74 18.64 -22.63
CA ALA A 100 -28.53 19.79 -22.26
C ALA A 100 -27.87 21.07 -22.79
N ASN A 101 -28.59 21.87 -23.56
CA ASN A 101 -28.11 23.11 -24.14
C ASN A 101 -28.78 24.32 -23.48
N SER A 102 -28.07 25.45 -23.45
CA SER A 102 -28.63 26.72 -22.98
C SER A 102 -29.77 27.20 -23.86
N LEU A 103 -30.71 27.89 -23.23
CA LEU A 103 -31.72 28.66 -23.91
C LEU A 103 -31.23 30.11 -24.16
N GLY A 104 -31.92 30.84 -25.03
CA GLY A 104 -31.49 32.19 -25.43
C GLY A 104 -31.37 33.20 -24.26
N TYR A 105 -32.01 32.96 -23.13
CA TYR A 105 -31.99 33.86 -21.98
C TYR A 105 -30.97 33.46 -20.87
N ASN A 106 -30.45 32.25 -20.89
CA ASN A 106 -29.55 31.74 -19.84
C ASN A 106 -28.18 31.24 -20.38
N GLY A 107 -27.84 31.53 -21.64
CA GLY A 107 -26.63 31.04 -22.27
C GLY A 107 -25.35 31.70 -21.78
N SER A 108 -25.44 33.00 -21.39
CA SER A 108 -24.24 33.75 -20.99
C SER A 108 -23.93 33.50 -19.52
N VAL A 109 -22.72 32.91 -19.26
CA VAL A 109 -22.26 32.63 -17.90
C VAL A 109 -20.84 33.15 -17.74
N ALA A 110 -20.66 34.16 -16.88
CA ALA A 110 -19.35 34.76 -16.57
C ALA A 110 -18.43 33.74 -15.84
N THR A 111 -17.14 34.01 -15.83
CA THR A 111 -16.18 33.28 -14.97
C THR A 111 -16.62 33.35 -13.49
N GLY A 112 -16.77 32.21 -12.82
CA GLY A 112 -17.33 32.07 -11.48
C GLY A 112 -18.85 32.17 -11.40
N GLY A 113 -19.53 32.47 -12.51
CA GLY A 113 -21.01 32.56 -12.58
C GLY A 113 -21.65 31.16 -12.59
N THR A 114 -22.96 31.13 -12.19
CA THR A 114 -23.74 29.89 -12.13
C THR A 114 -24.97 29.98 -13.03
N VAL A 115 -25.43 28.82 -13.52
CA VAL A 115 -26.71 28.64 -14.20
C VAL A 115 -27.33 27.32 -13.75
N SER A 116 -28.67 27.25 -13.61
CA SER A 116 -29.35 26.03 -13.18
C SER A 116 -30.47 25.66 -14.14
N PHE A 117 -30.71 24.35 -14.27
CA PHE A 117 -31.87 23.78 -14.95
C PHE A 117 -32.32 22.53 -14.21
N GLY A 118 -33.53 22.06 -14.50
CA GLY A 118 -34.04 20.83 -13.89
C GLY A 118 -34.69 19.92 -14.91
N PHE A 119 -34.94 18.68 -14.51
CA PHE A 119 -35.62 17.70 -15.35
C PHE A 119 -36.33 16.60 -14.56
N ASN A 120 -37.31 15.96 -15.18
CA ASN A 120 -37.83 14.66 -14.74
C ASN A 120 -37.22 13.55 -15.57
N GLY A 121 -36.89 12.42 -14.91
CA GLY A 121 -36.34 11.22 -15.55
C GLY A 121 -37.17 9.98 -15.25
N SER A 122 -37.06 8.97 -16.11
CA SER A 122 -37.58 7.61 -15.90
C SER A 122 -36.47 6.65 -15.52
N VAL A 123 -36.80 5.65 -14.69
CA VAL A 123 -35.90 4.57 -14.25
C VAL A 123 -36.44 3.23 -14.78
N PRO A 124 -35.66 2.39 -15.45
CA PRO A 124 -36.07 1.08 -15.87
C PRO A 124 -36.39 0.15 -14.69
N GLY A 125 -37.54 -0.48 -14.67
CA GLY A 125 -37.92 -1.46 -13.65
C GLY A 125 -38.15 -0.88 -12.25
N THR A 126 -37.72 -1.59 -11.20
CA THR A 126 -37.83 -1.19 -9.78
C THR A 126 -36.49 -0.74 -9.20
N GLY A 127 -35.52 -0.38 -10.04
CA GLY A 127 -34.18 0.02 -9.64
C GLY A 127 -34.13 1.39 -8.95
N ALA A 128 -33.08 1.63 -8.19
CA ALA A 128 -32.73 2.94 -7.67
C ALA A 128 -32.20 3.84 -8.80
N THR A 129 -32.40 5.15 -8.68
CA THR A 129 -31.86 6.13 -9.62
C THR A 129 -30.35 6.22 -9.45
N THR A 130 -29.57 6.11 -10.56
CA THR A 130 -28.14 6.35 -10.53
C THR A 130 -27.83 7.84 -10.74
N VAL A 131 -26.83 8.33 -10.04
CA VAL A 131 -26.35 9.70 -10.18
C VAL A 131 -25.19 9.73 -11.16
N PRO A 132 -25.24 10.57 -12.22
CA PRO A 132 -24.12 10.68 -13.15
C PRO A 132 -22.84 11.17 -12.45
N THR A 133 -21.71 10.55 -12.72
CA THR A 133 -20.44 10.87 -12.09
C THR A 133 -19.53 11.77 -12.93
N ALA A 134 -19.78 11.89 -14.23
CA ALA A 134 -18.98 12.69 -15.15
C ALA A 134 -19.82 13.62 -16.00
N PHE A 135 -19.42 14.88 -16.09
CA PHE A 135 -20.07 15.92 -16.88
C PHE A 135 -19.03 16.64 -17.75
N THR A 136 -19.40 16.99 -18.98
CA THR A 136 -18.58 17.86 -19.83
C THR A 136 -19.34 19.11 -20.23
N LEU A 137 -18.75 20.28 -20.01
CA LEU A 137 -19.29 21.58 -20.41
C LEU A 137 -18.51 22.08 -21.63
N ASN A 138 -19.20 22.29 -22.74
CA ASN A 138 -18.60 22.72 -24.01
C ASN A 138 -17.40 21.86 -24.46
N GLY A 139 -17.42 20.54 -24.14
CA GLY A 139 -16.37 19.59 -24.46
C GLY A 139 -15.22 19.52 -23.45
N THR A 140 -15.24 20.33 -22.37
CA THR A 140 -14.27 20.28 -21.28
C THR A 140 -14.86 19.50 -20.10
N LEU A 141 -14.11 18.54 -19.56
CA LEU A 141 -14.52 17.75 -18.41
C LEU A 141 -14.66 18.67 -17.18
N CYS A 142 -15.82 18.62 -16.52
CA CYS A 142 -16.07 19.37 -15.29
C CYS A 142 -15.43 18.67 -14.10
N THR A 143 -14.61 19.39 -13.36
CA THR A 143 -13.97 18.93 -12.13
C THR A 143 -14.71 19.53 -10.92
N GLY A 144 -15.31 18.67 -10.09
CA GLY A 144 -16.04 19.05 -8.88
C GLY A 144 -17.55 19.26 -9.10
N GLY A 145 -18.34 18.60 -8.28
CA GLY A 145 -19.79 18.73 -8.17
C GLY A 145 -20.30 17.91 -7.00
N SER A 146 -21.28 18.45 -6.26
CA SER A 146 -21.95 17.71 -5.17
C SER A 146 -23.19 17.01 -5.71
N THR A 147 -23.39 15.75 -5.32
CA THR A 147 -24.59 14.97 -5.65
C THR A 147 -25.31 14.62 -4.35
N THR A 148 -26.58 15.00 -4.22
CA THR A 148 -27.37 14.69 -3.03
C THR A 148 -28.65 13.91 -3.40
N SER A 149 -28.93 12.84 -2.64
CA SER A 149 -30.17 12.07 -2.73
C SER A 149 -30.99 12.25 -1.44
N PRO A 150 -32.33 12.41 -1.48
CA PRO A 150 -33.10 12.52 -0.26
C PRO A 150 -33.19 11.18 0.47
N SER A 151 -32.87 11.20 1.78
CA SER A 151 -33.03 10.06 2.69
C SER A 151 -34.47 9.94 3.17
N PRO A 152 -35.07 8.74 3.28
CA PRO A 152 -36.40 8.58 3.88
C PRO A 152 -36.35 8.77 5.39
N THR A 153 -37.23 9.56 5.94
CA THR A 153 -37.43 9.86 7.36
C THR A 153 -37.81 8.59 8.15
N GLY A 154 -36.87 8.07 8.95
CA GLY A 154 -37.11 7.03 9.96
C GLY A 154 -36.29 7.34 11.21
N SER A 155 -36.88 7.17 12.39
CA SER A 155 -36.44 7.55 13.74
C SER A 155 -35.03 7.04 14.12
N PRO A 156 -34.30 7.75 15.03
CA PRO A 156 -32.87 7.61 15.18
C PRO A 156 -32.50 6.39 16.03
N THR A 157 -31.87 5.43 15.38
CA THR A 157 -30.94 4.50 16.03
C THR A 157 -29.54 5.01 15.66
N ALA A 158 -28.63 5.10 16.63
CA ALA A 158 -27.29 5.63 16.42
C ALA A 158 -26.60 4.93 15.23
N SER A 159 -26.38 5.69 14.17
CA SER A 159 -25.69 5.25 12.96
C SER A 159 -24.20 5.53 13.11
N PRO A 160 -23.31 4.66 12.64
CA PRO A 160 -21.91 5.01 12.52
C PRO A 160 -21.77 6.25 11.62
N THR A 161 -20.85 7.12 11.98
CA THR A 161 -20.56 8.37 11.27
C THR A 161 -20.17 8.03 9.83
N ALA A 162 -21.00 8.43 8.86
CA ALA A 162 -20.67 8.29 7.44
C ALA A 162 -19.39 9.09 7.14
N THR A 163 -18.33 8.44 6.75
CA THR A 163 -17.09 9.08 6.29
C THR A 163 -17.38 9.82 4.98
N THR A 164 -17.13 11.13 4.98
CA THR A 164 -17.27 11.96 3.77
C THR A 164 -16.20 11.52 2.76
N PRO A 165 -16.52 11.26 1.49
CA PRO A 165 -15.49 11.00 0.48
C PRO A 165 -14.48 12.16 0.44
N PRO A 166 -13.18 11.88 0.24
CA PRO A 166 -12.17 12.92 0.22
C PRO A 166 -12.47 13.98 -0.85
N PRO A 167 -12.16 15.25 -0.58
CA PRO A 167 -12.28 16.31 -1.58
C PRO A 167 -11.46 15.98 -2.84
N ALA A 168 -12.04 16.23 -4.02
CA ALA A 168 -11.35 16.03 -5.29
C ALA A 168 -10.06 16.87 -5.33
N GLY A 169 -8.90 16.21 -5.53
CA GLY A 169 -7.58 16.85 -5.58
C GLY A 169 -6.65 16.56 -4.39
N GLN A 170 -7.11 15.81 -3.40
CA GLN A 170 -6.22 15.25 -2.37
C GLN A 170 -5.69 13.90 -2.85
N GLY A 171 -4.41 13.60 -2.57
CA GLY A 171 -3.71 12.38 -2.97
C GLY A 171 -4.33 11.07 -2.47
N ARG A 172 -3.52 10.02 -2.34
CA ARG A 172 -3.97 8.73 -1.79
C ARG A 172 -4.26 8.85 -0.29
N GLN A 173 -5.25 8.11 0.20
CA GLN A 173 -5.57 7.99 1.62
C GLN A 173 -4.40 7.36 2.38
N VAL A 174 -4.07 7.88 3.57
CA VAL A 174 -3.09 7.28 4.48
C VAL A 174 -3.60 7.37 5.91
N GLU A 175 -3.01 6.59 6.81
CA GLU A 175 -3.32 6.62 8.24
C GLU A 175 -2.87 7.94 8.87
N LYS A 176 -3.62 8.40 9.86
CA LYS A 176 -3.31 9.62 10.62
C LYS A 176 -2.35 9.30 11.75
N LEU A 177 -1.07 9.16 11.42
CA LEU A 177 -0.05 8.78 12.39
C LEU A 177 0.32 9.91 13.34
N ASP A 178 0.69 9.53 14.56
CA ASP A 178 1.36 10.39 15.54
C ASP A 178 2.85 10.59 15.17
N ARG A 179 3.66 11.23 16.04
CA ARG A 179 5.09 11.44 15.81
C ARG A 179 5.95 10.18 16.00
N GLY A 180 5.44 9.12 16.56
CA GLY A 180 6.19 7.88 16.78
C GLY A 180 7.53 8.10 17.49
N VAL A 181 7.62 9.00 18.47
CA VAL A 181 8.88 9.36 19.09
C VAL A 181 9.49 8.17 19.82
N VAL A 182 10.73 7.82 19.49
CA VAL A 182 11.47 6.78 20.19
C VAL A 182 12.75 7.33 20.82
N SER A 183 13.27 6.60 21.81
CA SER A 183 14.57 6.86 22.45
C SER A 183 15.34 5.55 22.54
N VAL A 184 16.35 5.39 21.67
CA VAL A 184 17.17 4.18 21.58
C VAL A 184 18.51 4.41 22.25
N ARG A 185 18.94 3.49 23.12
CA ARG A 185 20.24 3.58 23.79
C ARG A 185 21.40 3.40 22.82
N SER A 186 22.26 4.44 22.71
CA SER A 186 23.46 4.46 21.87
C SER A 186 24.70 4.74 22.74
N GLY A 187 25.35 3.68 23.24
CA GLY A 187 26.45 3.79 24.19
C GLY A 187 26.06 4.54 25.47
N SER A 188 26.65 5.71 25.74
CA SER A 188 26.30 6.60 26.86
C SER A 188 25.28 7.67 26.52
N ALA A 189 24.79 7.70 25.26
CA ALA A 189 23.80 8.65 24.75
C ALA A 189 22.44 7.97 24.52
N ASN A 190 21.40 8.74 24.26
CA ASN A 190 20.14 8.28 23.69
C ASN A 190 19.97 8.92 22.31
N LEU A 191 19.73 8.11 21.29
CA LEU A 191 19.26 8.59 20.00
C LEU A 191 17.74 8.77 20.10
N VAL A 192 17.25 9.97 19.90
CA VAL A 192 15.83 10.31 19.87
C VAL A 192 15.45 10.53 18.43
N SER A 193 14.48 9.80 17.89
CA SER A 193 14.00 9.99 16.52
C SER A 193 12.48 10.07 16.46
N TRP A 194 11.95 10.66 15.38
CA TRP A 194 10.52 10.92 15.21
C TRP A 194 10.14 11.00 13.74
N ARG A 195 8.88 10.70 13.42
CA ARG A 195 8.35 10.77 12.06
C ARG A 195 8.30 12.19 11.50
N TRP A 196 8.79 12.37 10.27
CA TRP A 196 8.38 13.46 9.40
C TRP A 196 7.18 12.98 8.57
N LEU A 197 6.01 13.56 8.83
CA LEU A 197 4.76 13.15 8.18
C LEU A 197 4.63 13.80 6.79
N ALA A 198 4.10 13.07 5.82
CA ALA A 198 3.78 13.65 4.51
C ALA A 198 2.69 14.74 4.60
N THR A 199 1.88 14.72 5.65
CA THR A 199 0.86 15.73 5.94
C THR A 199 1.40 16.99 6.64
N ASP A 200 2.68 17.02 7.02
CA ASP A 200 3.28 18.20 7.66
C ASP A 200 3.34 19.39 6.68
N PRO A 201 3.24 20.63 7.16
CA PRO A 201 3.45 21.79 6.31
C PRO A 201 4.89 21.85 5.76
N ASP A 202 5.06 22.49 4.60
CA ASP A 202 6.39 22.77 4.06
C ASP A 202 7.23 23.58 5.06
N GLY A 203 8.53 23.23 5.18
CA GLY A 203 9.46 23.90 6.05
C GLY A 203 9.23 23.66 7.55
N VAL A 204 8.44 22.65 7.94
CA VAL A 204 8.32 22.25 9.34
C VAL A 204 9.69 21.96 9.95
N ALA A 205 9.93 22.48 11.14
CA ALA A 205 11.11 22.23 11.97
C ALA A 205 10.68 21.62 13.31
N PHE A 206 11.64 21.18 14.12
CA PHE A 206 11.33 20.48 15.36
C PHE A 206 12.15 20.98 16.54
N ASN A 207 11.53 20.99 17.73
CA ASN A 207 12.20 21.13 19.00
C ASN A 207 12.07 19.86 19.81
N VAL A 208 13.20 19.39 20.37
CA VAL A 208 13.29 18.20 21.21
C VAL A 208 13.36 18.59 22.67
N TYR A 209 12.60 17.90 23.50
CA TYR A 209 12.53 18.12 24.94
C TYR A 209 12.86 16.83 25.68
N ARG A 210 13.69 16.94 26.74
CA ARG A 210 13.92 15.88 27.72
C ARG A 210 13.33 16.33 29.06
N ASP A 211 12.44 15.54 29.62
CA ASP A 211 11.77 15.81 30.88
C ASP A 211 11.22 17.25 30.96
N GLY A 212 10.65 17.76 29.87
CA GLY A 212 10.11 19.09 29.70
C GLY A 212 11.14 20.20 29.45
N THR A 213 12.43 19.88 29.39
CA THR A 213 13.50 20.85 29.10
C THR A 213 13.93 20.76 27.65
N ARG A 214 13.87 21.87 26.90
CA ARG A 214 14.31 21.95 25.50
C ARG A 214 15.80 21.69 25.39
N LEU A 215 16.23 20.85 24.45
CA LEU A 215 17.62 20.47 24.24
C LEU A 215 18.31 21.27 23.12
N ASN A 216 17.63 21.47 21.99
CA ASN A 216 18.19 22.19 20.85
C ASN A 216 18.02 23.70 20.97
N SER A 217 19.06 24.47 20.65
CA SER A 217 19.06 25.95 20.75
C SER A 217 18.24 26.65 19.65
N ALA A 218 18.20 26.03 18.44
CA ALA A 218 17.39 26.45 17.29
C ALA A 218 16.56 25.28 16.78
N PRO A 219 15.37 25.51 16.19
CA PRO A 219 14.59 24.42 15.60
C PRO A 219 15.38 23.61 14.57
N LEU A 220 15.27 22.28 14.64
CA LEU A 220 15.94 21.34 13.75
C LEU A 220 15.19 21.29 12.40
N THR A 221 15.92 21.48 11.31
CA THR A 221 15.41 21.46 9.93
C THR A 221 16.03 20.35 9.08
N GLY A 222 17.04 19.64 9.61
CA GLY A 222 17.69 18.46 9.01
C GLY A 222 16.95 17.16 9.31
N ALA A 223 17.70 16.09 9.51
CA ALA A 223 17.20 14.78 9.91
C ALA A 223 16.23 14.87 11.11
N THR A 224 15.36 13.89 11.23
CA THR A 224 14.39 13.80 12.33
C THR A 224 14.93 12.90 13.44
N ASP A 225 16.20 13.14 13.80
CA ASP A 225 16.85 12.54 14.95
C ASP A 225 17.64 13.56 15.80
N TYR A 226 17.98 13.18 17.01
CA TYR A 226 18.78 13.98 17.93
C TYR A 226 19.54 13.08 18.91
N LEU A 227 20.87 13.16 18.89
CA LEU A 227 21.72 12.40 19.82
C LEU A 227 21.90 13.17 21.13
N ASP A 228 21.25 12.74 22.21
CA ASP A 228 21.36 13.34 23.54
C ASP A 228 22.47 12.69 24.36
N SER A 229 23.66 13.32 24.30
CA SER A 229 24.87 12.82 24.95
C SER A 229 24.78 12.88 26.49
N GLY A 230 25.10 11.76 27.15
CA GLY A 230 25.14 11.71 28.62
C GLY A 230 23.79 11.60 29.31
N ALA A 231 22.70 11.40 28.56
CA ALA A 231 21.37 11.20 29.12
C ALA A 231 21.25 9.83 29.83
N ALA A 232 20.39 9.75 30.84
CA ALA A 232 20.02 8.49 31.46
C ALA A 232 19.25 7.60 30.45
N ALA A 233 19.44 6.28 30.49
CA ALA A 233 18.78 5.36 29.56
C ALA A 233 17.24 5.42 29.60
N GLY A 234 16.66 5.72 30.76
CA GLY A 234 15.21 5.86 30.97
C GLY A 234 14.68 7.30 30.85
N ALA A 235 15.47 8.25 30.27
CA ALA A 235 14.99 9.62 30.06
C ALA A 235 13.80 9.64 29.10
N SER A 236 12.81 10.49 29.38
CA SER A 236 11.61 10.66 28.56
C SER A 236 11.73 11.88 27.67
N TYR A 237 11.35 11.71 26.41
CA TYR A 237 11.44 12.77 25.40
C TYR A 237 10.07 13.07 24.80
N THR A 238 9.91 14.33 24.38
CA THR A 238 8.81 14.77 23.51
C THR A 238 9.36 15.66 22.42
N VAL A 239 8.66 15.71 21.29
CA VAL A 239 9.00 16.55 20.14
C VAL A 239 7.86 17.51 19.87
N ARG A 240 8.19 18.76 19.52
CA ARG A 240 7.23 19.77 19.08
C ARG A 240 7.55 20.23 17.67
N ALA A 241 6.60 20.11 16.77
CA ALA A 241 6.70 20.72 15.46
C ALA A 241 6.73 22.26 15.59
N VAL A 242 7.52 22.93 14.76
CA VAL A 242 7.59 24.38 14.65
C VAL A 242 7.13 24.76 13.24
N VAL A 243 5.98 25.39 13.15
CA VAL A 243 5.35 25.81 11.89
C VAL A 243 5.32 27.33 11.83
N ASN A 244 5.91 27.92 10.80
CA ASN A 244 6.02 29.38 10.67
C ASN A 244 6.56 30.08 11.93
N GLY A 245 7.56 29.46 12.58
CA GLY A 245 8.18 29.95 13.78
C GLY A 245 7.37 29.74 15.08
N THR A 246 6.22 29.10 15.03
CA THR A 246 5.36 28.82 16.18
C THR A 246 5.42 27.35 16.57
N GLU A 247 5.77 27.06 17.82
CA GLU A 247 5.68 25.70 18.37
C GLU A 247 4.24 25.21 18.44
N GLN A 248 4.05 23.94 18.06
CA GLN A 248 2.80 23.22 18.16
C GLN A 248 2.73 22.42 19.48
N ALA A 249 1.63 21.69 19.68
CA ALA A 249 1.49 20.79 20.82
C ALA A 249 2.65 19.78 20.89
N ALA A 250 2.97 19.32 22.09
CA ALA A 250 3.94 18.25 22.27
C ALA A 250 3.39 16.93 21.72
N SER A 251 4.28 16.10 21.18
CA SER A 251 3.99 14.69 20.89
C SER A 251 3.63 13.92 22.16
N ALA A 252 3.17 12.67 22.00
CA ALA A 252 3.26 11.68 23.07
C ALA A 252 4.70 11.55 23.58
N ALA A 253 4.88 10.98 24.76
CA ALA A 253 6.20 10.69 25.32
C ALA A 253 6.88 9.58 24.51
N SER A 254 8.22 9.63 24.42
CA SER A 254 9.00 8.65 23.65
C SER A 254 8.82 7.23 24.18
N ILE A 255 8.71 6.28 23.25
CA ILE A 255 8.85 4.86 23.51
C ILE A 255 10.33 4.57 23.78
N GLY A 256 10.65 3.96 24.93
CA GLY A 256 12.03 3.72 25.36
C GLY A 256 12.56 2.35 24.90
N PHE A 257 13.76 2.34 24.31
CA PHE A 257 14.55 1.16 23.93
C PHE A 257 15.86 1.18 24.74
N ALA A 258 15.75 1.08 26.08
CA ALA A 258 16.86 1.24 27.01
C ALA A 258 17.97 0.17 26.83
N ASP A 259 17.59 -1.01 26.39
CA ASP A 259 18.49 -2.16 26.11
C ASP A 259 18.74 -2.34 24.61
N GLY A 260 18.39 -1.35 23.77
CA GLY A 260 18.43 -1.43 22.30
C GLY A 260 17.24 -2.18 21.70
N TYR A 261 16.31 -2.63 22.53
CA TYR A 261 15.06 -3.26 22.12
C TYR A 261 13.93 -2.94 23.12
N ARG A 262 12.71 -3.24 22.68
CA ARG A 262 11.50 -3.20 23.51
C ARG A 262 10.72 -4.49 23.34
N ASP A 263 10.27 -5.06 24.43
CA ASP A 263 9.37 -6.22 24.47
C ASP A 263 7.92 -5.76 24.57
N VAL A 264 7.07 -6.29 23.68
CA VAL A 264 5.62 -6.22 23.74
C VAL A 264 5.15 -7.58 24.28
N PRO A 265 4.65 -7.67 25.53
CA PRO A 265 4.20 -8.94 26.08
C PRO A 265 3.07 -9.57 25.27
N ILE A 266 3.18 -10.86 24.95
CA ILE A 266 2.14 -11.63 24.26
C ILE A 266 1.80 -12.90 25.04
N SER A 267 0.61 -13.48 24.79
CA SER A 267 0.12 -14.64 25.51
C SER A 267 -0.26 -15.77 24.54
N PRO A 268 0.56 -16.84 24.43
CA PRO A 268 0.23 -17.96 23.57
C PRO A 268 -1.16 -18.54 23.84
N PRO A 269 -1.88 -18.99 22.80
CA PRO A 269 -3.10 -19.78 23.00
C PRO A 269 -2.80 -21.06 23.78
N PRO A 270 -3.75 -21.61 24.50
CA PRO A 270 -3.58 -22.92 25.14
C PRO A 270 -3.36 -23.99 24.08
N GLY A 271 -2.34 -24.83 24.28
CA GLY A 271 -2.09 -25.99 23.41
C GLY A 271 -3.29 -26.98 23.46
N GLY A 272 -3.28 -27.90 22.52
CA GLY A 272 -4.33 -28.89 22.35
C GLY A 272 -3.80 -30.24 21.88
N SER A 273 -4.72 -31.10 21.45
CA SER A 273 -4.42 -32.37 20.80
C SER A 273 -5.46 -32.70 19.72
N ASN A 274 -5.03 -33.36 18.68
CA ASN A 274 -5.85 -33.86 17.58
C ASN A 274 -5.39 -35.25 17.15
N ALA A 275 -5.85 -35.77 16.04
CA ALA A 275 -5.45 -37.08 15.53
C ALA A 275 -3.95 -37.17 15.14
N SER A 276 -3.25 -36.04 14.92
CA SER A 276 -1.81 -35.98 14.68
C SER A 276 -0.96 -35.95 15.96
N GLY A 277 -1.55 -35.73 17.13
CA GLY A 277 -0.86 -35.65 18.42
C GLY A 277 -1.17 -34.38 19.21
N SER A 278 -0.35 -34.10 20.22
CA SER A 278 -0.42 -32.84 20.98
C SER A 278 0.36 -31.73 20.28
N TYR A 279 -0.12 -30.52 20.44
CA TYR A 279 0.51 -29.30 19.87
C TYR A 279 0.48 -28.15 20.89
N THR A 280 1.41 -27.23 20.71
CA THR A 280 1.44 -25.92 21.35
C THR A 280 1.41 -24.84 20.26
N TYR A 281 1.65 -23.58 20.62
CA TYR A 281 1.65 -22.47 19.67
C TYR A 281 2.99 -21.74 19.67
N GLU A 282 3.39 -21.31 18.47
CA GLU A 282 4.49 -20.39 18.25
C GLU A 282 3.92 -19.10 17.66
N ALA A 283 4.44 -17.94 18.10
CA ALA A 283 4.18 -16.67 17.45
C ALA A 283 4.79 -16.71 16.05
N ASN A 284 4.08 -16.22 15.07
CA ASN A 284 4.48 -16.27 13.67
C ASN A 284 4.36 -14.87 13.06
N ASP A 285 3.96 -14.75 11.79
CA ASP A 285 3.86 -13.47 11.10
C ASP A 285 2.98 -12.47 11.82
N ALA A 286 3.39 -11.20 11.83
CA ALA A 286 2.63 -10.08 12.33
C ALA A 286 2.36 -9.05 11.22
N SER A 287 1.39 -8.18 11.46
CA SER A 287 1.13 -6.96 10.72
C SER A 287 0.72 -5.87 11.70
N VAL A 288 0.62 -4.63 11.25
CA VAL A 288 0.27 -3.49 12.08
C VAL A 288 -0.80 -2.62 11.43
N GLY A 289 -1.55 -1.91 12.26
CA GLY A 289 -2.48 -0.86 11.87
C GLY A 289 -2.87 -0.05 13.09
N ASP A 290 -3.31 1.18 12.91
CA ASP A 290 -3.94 1.98 13.94
C ASP A 290 -5.38 1.44 14.15
N LEU A 291 -5.53 0.49 15.11
CA LEU A 291 -6.80 -0.21 15.30
C LEU A 291 -7.83 0.59 16.08
N ASP A 292 -7.40 1.63 16.81
CA ASP A 292 -8.28 2.41 17.68
C ASP A 292 -8.35 3.90 17.35
N GLY A 293 -7.53 4.39 16.43
CA GLY A 293 -7.56 5.74 15.90
C GLY A 293 -6.76 6.74 16.72
N ASP A 294 -5.78 6.30 17.52
CA ASP A 294 -4.95 7.18 18.34
C ASP A 294 -3.67 7.67 17.63
N GLY A 295 -3.36 7.12 16.45
CA GLY A 295 -2.21 7.45 15.61
C GLY A 295 -0.99 6.59 15.88
N SER A 296 -1.06 5.64 16.79
CA SER A 296 -0.04 4.63 17.06
C SER A 296 -0.43 3.30 16.41
N TYR A 297 0.53 2.41 16.23
CA TYR A 297 0.25 1.08 15.67
C TYR A 297 0.07 0.03 16.76
N GLU A 298 -0.96 -0.80 16.62
CA GLU A 298 -1.15 -2.07 17.31
C GLU A 298 -0.64 -3.22 16.44
N PHE A 299 -0.22 -4.31 17.10
CA PHE A 299 0.20 -5.53 16.43
C PHE A 299 -0.96 -6.51 16.26
N VAL A 300 -1.13 -7.02 15.03
CA VAL A 300 -1.97 -8.17 14.73
C VAL A 300 -1.06 -9.36 14.47
N LEU A 301 -1.12 -10.37 15.33
CA LEU A 301 -0.21 -11.51 15.37
C LEU A 301 -0.93 -12.81 15.03
N LYS A 302 -0.39 -13.55 14.07
CA LYS A 302 -0.79 -14.94 13.79
C LYS A 302 -0.05 -15.91 14.70
N TRP A 303 -0.79 -16.80 15.34
CA TRP A 303 -0.27 -17.93 16.09
C TRP A 303 -0.35 -19.20 15.25
N SER A 304 0.79 -19.85 15.04
CA SER A 304 0.89 -21.11 14.31
C SER A 304 0.97 -22.28 15.31
N PRO A 305 0.11 -23.29 15.21
CA PRO A 305 0.24 -24.50 16.02
C PRO A 305 1.49 -25.27 15.55
N THR A 306 2.22 -25.88 16.48
CA THR A 306 3.47 -26.62 16.22
C THR A 306 3.29 -27.86 15.34
N ASP A 307 2.05 -28.29 15.11
CA ASP A 307 1.68 -29.35 14.17
C ASP A 307 1.17 -28.83 12.81
N ALA A 308 1.38 -27.53 12.51
CA ALA A 308 1.08 -26.93 11.20
C ALA A 308 1.72 -27.74 10.05
N LYS A 309 1.09 -27.73 8.88
CA LYS A 309 1.48 -28.54 7.75
C LYS A 309 1.59 -27.71 6.47
N ASP A 310 2.58 -28.01 5.65
CA ASP A 310 2.53 -27.61 4.25
C ASP A 310 1.32 -28.24 3.53
N ASN A 311 0.86 -27.59 2.48
CA ASN A 311 -0.30 -28.03 1.70
C ASN A 311 -0.12 -29.40 1.04
N SER A 312 1.13 -29.81 0.76
CA SER A 312 1.46 -31.14 0.21
C SER A 312 1.39 -32.26 1.25
N GLN A 313 1.48 -31.93 2.55
CA GLN A 313 1.56 -32.90 3.64
C GLN A 313 0.18 -33.23 4.19
N SER A 314 -0.11 -34.50 4.40
CA SER A 314 -1.31 -34.96 5.12
C SER A 314 -1.15 -34.80 6.63
N GLY A 315 -2.27 -34.81 7.37
CA GLY A 315 -2.35 -34.74 8.81
C GLY A 315 -3.29 -33.65 9.30
N TYR A 316 -3.83 -33.84 10.50
CA TYR A 316 -4.59 -32.82 11.18
C TYR A 316 -3.67 -31.74 11.74
N THR A 317 -4.16 -30.52 11.88
CA THR A 317 -3.47 -29.40 12.52
C THR A 317 -4.32 -28.85 13.66
N GLY A 318 -3.69 -28.19 14.62
CA GLY A 318 -4.37 -27.26 15.51
C GLY A 318 -4.98 -26.10 14.74
N ASP A 319 -5.85 -25.34 15.40
CA ASP A 319 -6.53 -24.19 14.80
C ASP A 319 -5.55 -23.01 14.67
N THR A 320 -5.63 -22.23 13.61
CA THR A 320 -4.89 -20.97 13.50
C THR A 320 -5.61 -19.91 14.35
N VAL A 321 -4.84 -19.17 15.15
CA VAL A 321 -5.36 -18.10 16.01
C VAL A 321 -4.72 -16.79 15.62
N VAL A 322 -5.49 -15.70 15.66
CA VAL A 322 -5.02 -14.33 15.41
C VAL A 322 -5.38 -13.45 16.59
N ASP A 323 -4.40 -12.75 17.13
CA ASP A 323 -4.54 -11.83 18.25
C ASP A 323 -4.21 -10.40 17.85
N ALA A 324 -4.78 -9.41 18.55
CA ALA A 324 -4.29 -8.03 18.51
C ALA A 324 -3.76 -7.59 19.89
N TYR A 325 -2.68 -6.81 19.86
CA TYR A 325 -1.98 -6.32 21.04
C TYR A 325 -1.62 -4.85 20.93
N GLU A 326 -1.86 -4.09 22.02
CA GLU A 326 -1.25 -2.79 22.27
C GLU A 326 0.25 -2.93 22.52
N LEU A 327 1.00 -1.82 22.36
CA LEU A 327 2.44 -1.79 22.65
C LEU A 327 2.81 -2.07 24.13
N ASP A 328 1.86 -2.00 25.05
CA ASP A 328 2.06 -2.38 26.45
C ASP A 328 1.80 -3.86 26.73
N GLY A 329 1.38 -4.62 25.71
CA GLY A 329 1.05 -6.04 25.79
C GLY A 329 -0.41 -6.32 26.18
N THR A 330 -1.25 -5.29 26.28
CA THR A 330 -2.70 -5.48 26.45
C THR A 330 -3.26 -6.16 25.22
N ARG A 331 -3.79 -7.38 25.37
CA ARG A 331 -4.47 -8.06 24.27
C ARG A 331 -5.85 -7.48 24.08
N LEU A 332 -6.11 -6.88 22.91
CA LEU A 332 -7.40 -6.32 22.53
C LEU A 332 -8.44 -7.43 22.29
N TRP A 333 -8.07 -8.43 21.51
CA TRP A 333 -8.95 -9.53 21.15
C TRP A 333 -8.15 -10.78 20.72
N ARG A 334 -8.89 -11.87 20.55
CA ARG A 334 -8.44 -13.14 19.96
C ARG A 334 -9.50 -13.66 19.01
N ILE A 335 -9.13 -13.99 17.79
CA ILE A 335 -9.94 -14.68 16.78
C ILE A 335 -9.40 -16.10 16.65
N ASP A 336 -10.28 -17.10 16.81
CA ASP A 336 -9.95 -18.49 16.56
C ASP A 336 -10.58 -18.91 15.22
N LEU A 337 -9.76 -19.23 14.22
CA LEU A 337 -10.25 -19.59 12.89
C LEU A 337 -10.93 -20.95 12.83
N GLY A 338 -10.74 -21.78 13.84
CA GLY A 338 -11.40 -23.05 13.99
C GLY A 338 -10.90 -24.14 13.05
N ARG A 339 -11.38 -25.35 13.26
CA ARG A 339 -10.93 -26.58 12.61
C ARG A 339 -11.12 -26.65 11.10
N ASN A 340 -11.97 -25.80 10.52
CA ASN A 340 -12.24 -25.77 9.07
C ASN A 340 -11.34 -24.79 8.29
N ILE A 341 -10.37 -24.17 8.98
CA ILE A 341 -9.19 -23.53 8.40
C ILE A 341 -7.98 -24.36 8.83
N ARG A 342 -7.30 -25.00 7.88
CA ARG A 342 -6.08 -25.76 8.15
C ARG A 342 -4.92 -24.82 8.41
N SER A 343 -3.97 -25.18 9.29
CA SER A 343 -2.84 -24.34 9.66
C SER A 343 -1.59 -24.67 8.85
N GLY A 344 -0.89 -23.62 8.40
CA GLY A 344 0.35 -23.67 7.64
C GLY A 344 0.59 -22.35 6.88
N ALA A 345 1.75 -22.18 6.28
CA ALA A 345 2.20 -20.93 5.66
C ALA A 345 1.24 -20.38 4.58
N HIS A 346 0.54 -21.27 3.85
CA HIS A 346 -0.26 -20.86 2.69
C HIS A 346 -1.78 -20.81 2.94
N TYR A 347 -2.25 -21.10 4.18
CA TYR A 347 -3.69 -21.20 4.45
C TYR A 347 -4.35 -19.92 4.91
N THR A 348 -3.66 -19.11 5.72
CA THR A 348 -4.20 -17.89 6.31
C THR A 348 -3.33 -16.70 5.97
N GLN A 349 -3.85 -15.85 5.12
CA GLN A 349 -3.32 -14.55 4.77
C GLN A 349 -4.28 -13.51 5.36
N PHE A 350 -3.77 -12.52 6.08
CA PHE A 350 -4.59 -11.48 6.70
C PHE A 350 -4.05 -10.11 6.35
N GLN A 351 -4.94 -9.15 6.20
CA GLN A 351 -4.62 -7.77 5.86
C GLN A 351 -5.09 -6.85 6.98
N VAL A 352 -4.27 -5.88 7.34
CA VAL A 352 -4.56 -4.88 8.38
C VAL A 352 -4.41 -3.50 7.77
N TYR A 353 -5.53 -2.81 7.57
CA TYR A 353 -5.54 -1.52 6.89
C TYR A 353 -6.83 -0.75 7.19
N ASP A 354 -6.79 0.59 7.17
CA ASP A 354 -7.98 1.44 7.23
C ASP A 354 -8.65 1.49 5.84
N TYR A 355 -9.56 0.55 5.58
CA TYR A 355 -10.20 0.40 4.27
C TYR A 355 -11.31 1.40 4.02
N ASP A 356 -12.02 1.87 5.02
CA ASP A 356 -13.16 2.78 4.84
C ASP A 356 -12.83 4.26 5.14
N GLY A 357 -11.63 4.54 5.64
CA GLY A 357 -11.15 5.89 5.89
C GLY A 357 -11.73 6.51 7.15
N ASP A 358 -12.10 5.71 8.15
CA ASP A 358 -12.61 6.21 9.43
C ASP A 358 -11.48 6.51 10.44
N GLY A 359 -10.22 6.27 10.04
CA GLY A 359 -9.02 6.44 10.86
C GLY A 359 -8.75 5.26 11.78
N LYS A 360 -9.33 4.08 11.53
CA LYS A 360 -9.12 2.85 12.30
C LYS A 360 -9.03 1.67 11.35
N ALA A 361 -7.95 0.93 11.47
CA ALA A 361 -7.73 -0.20 10.59
C ALA A 361 -8.72 -1.35 10.87
N GLU A 362 -9.22 -1.97 9.81
CA GLU A 362 -9.90 -3.26 9.82
C GLU A 362 -8.90 -4.40 9.71
N VAL A 363 -9.34 -5.59 10.10
CA VAL A 363 -8.64 -6.85 9.82
C VAL A 363 -9.48 -7.69 8.87
N VAL A 364 -8.88 -8.14 7.77
CA VAL A 364 -9.58 -8.89 6.73
C VAL A 364 -8.89 -10.22 6.49
N MET A 365 -9.64 -11.31 6.49
CA MET A 365 -9.09 -12.64 6.21
C MET A 365 -10.17 -13.65 5.81
N LYS A 366 -9.70 -14.75 5.23
CA LYS A 366 -10.55 -15.92 4.95
C LYS A 366 -10.97 -16.59 6.24
N THR A 367 -12.27 -16.93 6.33
CA THR A 367 -12.87 -17.64 7.47
C THR A 367 -13.70 -18.84 6.98
N ALA A 368 -14.21 -19.64 7.93
CA ALA A 368 -15.03 -20.81 7.64
C ALA A 368 -16.06 -21.04 8.77
N ASP A 369 -16.92 -22.03 8.61
CA ASP A 369 -17.79 -22.51 9.68
C ASP A 369 -16.97 -22.87 10.92
N GLY A 370 -17.38 -22.35 12.08
CA GLY A 370 -16.72 -22.58 13.36
C GLY A 370 -15.67 -21.55 13.74
N THR A 371 -15.35 -20.57 12.87
CA THR A 371 -14.53 -19.40 13.26
C THR A 371 -15.22 -18.63 14.37
N VAL A 372 -14.50 -18.31 15.45
CA VAL A 372 -14.98 -17.50 16.57
C VAL A 372 -14.32 -16.13 16.52
N ASP A 373 -15.12 -15.08 16.41
CA ASP A 373 -14.63 -13.70 16.35
C ASP A 373 -14.15 -13.16 17.71
N GLY A 374 -13.52 -11.99 17.73
CA GLY A 374 -13.00 -11.36 18.94
C GLY A 374 -14.05 -11.02 19.99
N ALA A 375 -15.33 -10.95 19.61
CA ALA A 375 -16.47 -10.78 20.51
C ALA A 375 -17.08 -12.12 21.00
N GLY A 376 -16.48 -13.26 20.62
CA GLY A 376 -16.93 -14.60 21.00
C GLY A 376 -18.12 -15.13 20.20
N ARG A 377 -18.44 -14.53 19.03
CA ARG A 377 -19.52 -15.00 18.16
C ARG A 377 -18.96 -15.97 17.11
N THR A 378 -19.71 -17.04 16.85
CA THR A 378 -19.33 -18.02 15.84
C THR A 378 -19.83 -17.61 14.46
N ILE A 379 -18.96 -17.65 13.45
CA ILE A 379 -19.29 -17.51 12.04
C ILE A 379 -19.77 -18.85 11.54
N GLY A 380 -20.92 -18.87 10.89
CA GLY A 380 -21.53 -20.07 10.31
C GLY A 380 -21.89 -21.13 11.36
N SER A 381 -21.61 -22.39 11.08
CA SER A 381 -21.95 -23.54 11.94
C SER A 381 -20.87 -23.83 12.98
N ALA A 382 -21.17 -23.71 14.26
CA ALA A 382 -20.25 -24.02 15.36
C ALA A 382 -19.83 -25.50 15.44
N THR A 383 -20.59 -26.41 14.84
CA THR A 383 -20.39 -27.87 14.99
C THR A 383 -19.90 -28.55 13.71
N ALA A 384 -19.85 -27.86 12.60
CA ALA A 384 -19.40 -28.42 11.32
C ALA A 384 -17.92 -28.84 11.41
N ASP A 385 -17.61 -29.96 10.79
CA ASP A 385 -16.23 -30.45 10.58
C ASP A 385 -16.12 -31.04 9.18
N TYR A 386 -15.39 -30.32 8.31
CA TYR A 386 -15.21 -30.69 6.90
C TYR A 386 -13.86 -31.36 6.63
N ARG A 387 -13.06 -31.61 7.67
CA ARG A 387 -11.78 -32.32 7.53
C ARG A 387 -12.00 -33.76 7.11
N ASN A 388 -11.30 -34.17 6.07
CA ASN A 388 -11.28 -35.57 5.67
C ASN A 388 -10.31 -36.40 6.54
N SER A 389 -10.23 -37.72 6.33
CA SER A 389 -9.34 -38.61 7.09
C SER A 389 -7.84 -38.29 6.95
N SER A 390 -7.45 -37.50 5.96
CA SER A 390 -6.07 -37.02 5.77
C SER A 390 -5.85 -35.61 6.34
N GLY A 391 -6.85 -35.03 7.01
CA GLY A 391 -6.77 -33.71 7.64
C GLY A 391 -6.98 -32.52 6.67
N TYR A 392 -7.26 -32.75 5.39
CA TYR A 392 -7.56 -31.66 4.44
C TYR A 392 -9.02 -31.22 4.54
N VAL A 393 -9.27 -29.93 4.29
CA VAL A 393 -10.59 -29.31 4.21
C VAL A 393 -10.93 -29.06 2.75
N LEU A 394 -11.52 -30.05 2.07
CA LEU A 394 -11.80 -30.02 0.62
C LEU A 394 -13.28 -29.80 0.29
N SER A 395 -14.09 -29.49 1.28
CA SER A 395 -15.54 -29.22 1.17
C SER A 395 -15.97 -28.24 2.25
N GLY A 396 -17.23 -27.86 2.23
CA GLY A 396 -17.80 -26.88 3.14
C GLY A 396 -17.71 -25.45 2.60
N PRO A 397 -18.44 -24.52 3.23
CA PRO A 397 -18.41 -23.11 2.84
C PRO A 397 -17.08 -22.45 3.21
N GLU A 398 -16.70 -21.46 2.43
CA GLU A 398 -15.58 -20.56 2.68
C GLU A 398 -16.12 -19.14 2.69
N TYR A 399 -15.60 -18.31 3.57
CA TYR A 399 -16.05 -16.92 3.71
C TYR A 399 -14.87 -15.96 3.69
N LEU A 400 -15.14 -14.72 3.26
CA LEU A 400 -14.31 -13.54 3.49
C LEU A 400 -14.98 -12.74 4.60
N SER A 401 -14.24 -12.40 5.65
CA SER A 401 -14.73 -11.62 6.78
C SER A 401 -13.90 -10.37 7.00
N VAL A 402 -14.60 -9.26 7.25
CA VAL A 402 -14.02 -8.00 7.73
C VAL A 402 -14.32 -7.90 9.21
N PHE A 403 -13.28 -7.63 10.01
CA PHE A 403 -13.36 -7.50 11.45
C PHE A 403 -13.01 -6.09 11.88
N ASN A 404 -13.73 -5.57 12.87
CA ASN A 404 -13.38 -4.32 13.53
C ASN A 404 -12.01 -4.43 14.22
N GLY A 405 -11.06 -3.57 13.87
CA GLY A 405 -9.70 -3.64 14.38
C GLY A 405 -9.59 -3.58 15.88
N ARG A 406 -10.37 -2.71 16.54
CA ARG A 406 -10.31 -2.54 18.00
C ARG A 406 -10.92 -3.70 18.79
N THR A 407 -11.93 -4.37 18.26
CA THR A 407 -12.73 -5.36 19.02
C THR A 407 -12.61 -6.78 18.49
N GLY A 408 -12.08 -6.98 17.29
CA GLY A 408 -12.06 -8.26 16.59
C GLY A 408 -13.46 -8.80 16.24
N ALA A 409 -14.52 -8.00 16.41
CA ALA A 409 -15.88 -8.40 16.07
C ALA A 409 -16.07 -8.44 14.55
N ALA A 410 -16.66 -9.52 14.03
CA ALA A 410 -17.00 -9.58 12.61
C ALA A 410 -18.04 -8.50 12.24
N LEU A 411 -17.66 -7.60 11.34
CA LEU A 411 -18.50 -6.54 10.78
C LEU A 411 -19.36 -7.07 9.66
N GLN A 412 -18.74 -7.77 8.70
CA GLN A 412 -19.42 -8.46 7.62
C GLN A 412 -18.69 -9.74 7.23
N THR A 413 -19.46 -10.74 6.82
CA THR A 413 -18.99 -12.01 6.28
C THR A 413 -19.76 -12.29 5.00
N VAL A 414 -19.05 -12.56 3.89
CA VAL A 414 -19.60 -12.92 2.58
C VAL A 414 -19.02 -14.25 2.11
N THR A 415 -19.59 -14.85 1.07
CA THR A 415 -18.99 -16.01 0.41
C THR A 415 -17.60 -15.64 -0.11
N TYR A 416 -16.61 -16.51 0.12
CA TYR A 416 -15.25 -16.27 -0.35
C TYR A 416 -15.13 -16.40 -1.86
N ASP A 417 -14.66 -15.38 -2.51
CA ASP A 417 -14.11 -15.43 -3.85
C ASP A 417 -12.61 -15.07 -3.76
N PRO A 418 -11.73 -15.88 -4.35
CA PRO A 418 -11.87 -16.98 -5.32
C PRO A 418 -12.40 -18.31 -4.71
N PRO A 419 -13.47 -18.89 -5.26
CA PRO A 419 -14.11 -20.07 -4.70
C PRO A 419 -13.27 -21.35 -4.91
N ARG A 420 -13.37 -22.32 -3.99
CA ARG A 420 -12.71 -23.63 -4.15
C ARG A 420 -13.14 -24.34 -5.42
N GLY A 421 -14.42 -24.34 -5.73
CA GLY A 421 -14.98 -25.08 -6.86
C GLY A 421 -14.59 -26.56 -6.86
N THR A 422 -14.29 -27.11 -8.02
CA THR A 422 -13.81 -28.48 -8.16
C THR A 422 -12.31 -28.55 -7.83
N VAL A 423 -11.94 -29.29 -6.78
CA VAL A 423 -10.55 -29.38 -6.27
C VAL A 423 -9.55 -29.79 -7.37
N SER A 424 -9.90 -30.77 -8.23
CA SER A 424 -9.02 -31.20 -9.31
C SER A 424 -8.79 -30.16 -10.42
N ALA A 425 -9.63 -29.13 -10.52
CA ALA A 425 -9.44 -28.03 -11.47
C ALA A 425 -8.23 -27.16 -11.13
N TRP A 426 -7.66 -27.32 -9.93
CA TRP A 426 -6.45 -26.64 -9.46
C TRP A 426 -5.17 -27.47 -9.71
N GLY A 427 -5.25 -28.57 -10.46
CA GLY A 427 -4.10 -29.40 -10.84
C GLY A 427 -3.89 -30.65 -9.98
N HIS A 428 -4.44 -30.70 -8.76
CA HIS A 428 -4.38 -31.88 -7.87
C HIS A 428 -5.74 -32.20 -7.30
N SER A 429 -6.01 -33.48 -6.99
CA SER A 429 -7.26 -33.92 -6.35
C SER A 429 -7.28 -33.82 -4.83
N TYR A 430 -6.25 -33.22 -4.24
CA TYR A 430 -6.10 -32.98 -2.78
C TYR A 430 -5.61 -31.55 -2.51
N GLY A 431 -5.43 -31.15 -1.23
CA GLY A 431 -5.25 -29.77 -0.80
C GLY A 431 -4.04 -29.02 -1.33
N ASN A 432 -3.05 -29.69 -1.96
CA ASN A 432 -1.78 -29.06 -2.29
C ASN A 432 -1.89 -27.81 -3.17
N ARG A 433 -2.72 -27.82 -4.22
CA ARG A 433 -2.83 -26.72 -5.18
C ARG A 433 -4.01 -25.79 -4.86
N VAL A 434 -5.14 -26.35 -4.40
CA VAL A 434 -6.38 -25.61 -4.18
C VAL A 434 -6.33 -24.68 -2.95
N ASP A 435 -5.51 -25.01 -1.97
CA ASP A 435 -5.45 -24.25 -0.70
C ASP A 435 -4.19 -23.38 -0.59
N ARG A 436 -3.75 -22.82 -1.71
CA ARG A 436 -2.66 -21.85 -1.81
C ARG A 436 -3.24 -20.46 -1.97
N PHE A 437 -3.15 -19.65 -0.91
CA PHE A 437 -3.77 -18.33 -0.83
C PHE A 437 -2.70 -17.25 -0.72
N LEU A 438 -2.95 -16.11 -1.38
CA LEU A 438 -2.24 -14.86 -1.16
C LEU A 438 -3.27 -13.74 -0.92
N ALA A 439 -2.84 -12.63 -0.35
CA ALA A 439 -3.68 -11.46 -0.15
C ALA A 439 -2.84 -10.19 -0.27
N GLY A 440 -3.47 -9.09 -0.62
CA GLY A 440 -2.86 -7.77 -0.72
C GLY A 440 -3.87 -6.66 -0.46
N THR A 441 -3.34 -5.46 -0.36
CA THR A 441 -4.08 -4.20 -0.32
C THR A 441 -3.64 -3.40 -1.53
N ALA A 442 -4.57 -2.73 -2.24
CA ALA A 442 -4.30 -2.04 -3.50
C ALA A 442 -5.19 -0.81 -3.68
N TYR A 443 -4.67 0.30 -4.20
CA TYR A 443 -5.45 1.50 -4.51
C TYR A 443 -6.00 1.46 -5.94
N LEU A 444 -6.90 0.50 -6.19
CA LEU A 444 -7.51 0.26 -7.50
C LEU A 444 -8.41 1.39 -8.02
N ASP A 445 -8.71 2.39 -7.20
CA ASP A 445 -9.37 3.64 -7.61
C ASP A 445 -8.39 4.83 -7.61
N GLY A 446 -7.11 4.59 -7.31
CA GLY A 446 -6.06 5.58 -7.20
C GLY A 446 -6.13 6.46 -5.95
N LYS A 447 -7.07 6.20 -5.02
CA LYS A 447 -7.31 7.08 -3.86
C LYS A 447 -7.50 6.33 -2.54
N ARG A 448 -8.18 5.20 -2.56
CA ARG A 448 -8.60 4.45 -1.37
C ARG A 448 -8.20 2.99 -1.49
N PRO A 449 -7.79 2.35 -0.39
CA PRO A 449 -7.37 0.96 -0.41
C PRO A 449 -8.54 0.02 -0.72
N SER A 450 -8.27 -1.00 -1.49
CA SER A 450 -9.13 -2.15 -1.79
C SER A 450 -8.48 -3.43 -1.28
N ILE A 451 -9.27 -4.46 -1.04
CA ILE A 451 -8.84 -5.77 -0.56
C ILE A 451 -8.61 -6.67 -1.77
N VAL A 452 -7.47 -7.35 -1.84
CA VAL A 452 -7.15 -8.32 -2.88
C VAL A 452 -7.00 -9.69 -2.23
N MET A 453 -7.76 -10.68 -2.73
CA MET A 453 -7.69 -12.07 -2.32
C MET A 453 -7.37 -12.97 -3.50
N ALA A 454 -6.34 -13.82 -3.37
CA ALA A 454 -5.89 -14.68 -4.44
C ALA A 454 -5.86 -16.15 -4.02
N ARG A 455 -6.09 -17.05 -4.99
CA ARG A 455 -6.01 -18.49 -4.83
C ARG A 455 -5.33 -19.12 -6.03
N GLY A 456 -4.31 -19.94 -5.77
CA GLY A 456 -3.57 -20.71 -6.77
C GLY A 456 -2.52 -19.90 -7.51
N TYR A 457 -1.43 -20.56 -7.89
CA TYR A 457 -0.33 -19.94 -8.64
C TYR A 457 0.48 -20.96 -9.47
N TYR A 458 0.37 -22.25 -9.19
CA TYR A 458 1.08 -23.29 -9.92
C TYR A 458 0.40 -23.70 -11.24
N THR A 459 -0.91 -23.50 -11.33
CA THR A 459 -1.74 -23.85 -12.50
C THR A 459 -2.80 -22.78 -12.67
N ARG A 460 -4.07 -23.03 -12.29
CA ARG A 460 -5.09 -22.01 -12.23
C ARG A 460 -4.72 -20.94 -11.21
N THR A 461 -4.89 -19.68 -11.57
CA THR A 461 -4.75 -18.50 -10.74
C THR A 461 -6.06 -17.74 -10.77
N VAL A 462 -6.59 -17.39 -9.60
CA VAL A 462 -7.78 -16.54 -9.47
C VAL A 462 -7.47 -15.43 -8.45
N ILE A 463 -7.74 -14.19 -8.83
CA ILE A 463 -7.56 -13.00 -8.00
C ILE A 463 -8.91 -12.29 -7.95
N ALA A 464 -9.39 -11.95 -6.75
CA ALA A 464 -10.63 -11.21 -6.53
C ALA A 464 -10.33 -9.91 -5.77
N ALA A 465 -10.89 -8.81 -6.22
CA ALA A 465 -10.77 -7.50 -5.59
C ALA A 465 -12.09 -7.07 -4.96
N TRP A 466 -12.00 -6.44 -3.78
CA TRP A 466 -13.14 -6.06 -2.96
C TRP A 466 -12.96 -4.66 -2.40
N ASP A 467 -14.05 -3.93 -2.25
CA ASP A 467 -14.12 -2.67 -1.52
C ASP A 467 -14.85 -2.84 -0.20
N TRP A 468 -14.26 -2.34 0.89
CA TRP A 468 -14.95 -2.12 2.14
C TRP A 468 -15.32 -0.64 2.25
N ARG A 469 -16.60 -0.31 2.08
CA ARG A 469 -17.11 1.07 2.10
C ARG A 469 -18.46 1.11 2.78
N ASP A 470 -18.69 2.11 3.62
CA ASP A 470 -19.97 2.34 4.30
C ASP A 470 -20.49 1.09 5.04
N GLY A 471 -19.60 0.31 5.67
CA GLY A 471 -19.92 -0.92 6.36
C GLY A 471 -20.35 -2.07 5.43
N LYS A 472 -20.00 -2.01 4.14
CA LYS A 472 -20.35 -3.00 3.14
C LYS A 472 -19.13 -3.46 2.34
N LEU A 473 -18.97 -4.79 2.25
CA LEU A 473 -18.02 -5.45 1.38
C LEU A 473 -18.66 -5.67 0.00
N THR A 474 -18.02 -5.12 -1.05
CA THR A 474 -18.52 -5.19 -2.42
C THR A 474 -17.40 -5.69 -3.33
N GLU A 475 -17.64 -6.77 -4.08
CA GLU A 475 -16.71 -7.27 -5.09
C GLU A 475 -16.60 -6.28 -6.26
N ARG A 476 -15.36 -5.96 -6.65
CA ARG A 476 -15.06 -5.09 -7.79
C ARG A 476 -14.94 -5.91 -9.06
N TRP A 477 -14.08 -6.92 -9.05
CA TRP A 477 -13.80 -7.79 -10.19
C TRP A 477 -13.16 -9.11 -9.72
N VAL A 478 -13.21 -10.09 -10.60
CA VAL A 478 -12.51 -11.38 -10.46
C VAL A 478 -11.74 -11.68 -11.73
N PHE A 479 -10.43 -11.83 -11.61
CA PHE A 479 -9.57 -12.38 -12.66
C PHE A 479 -9.45 -13.89 -12.47
N ASP A 480 -9.65 -14.67 -13.55
CA ASP A 480 -9.48 -16.12 -13.54
C ASP A 480 -8.69 -16.56 -14.80
N SER A 481 -7.55 -17.21 -14.59
CA SER A 481 -6.73 -17.72 -15.69
C SER A 481 -7.42 -18.81 -16.52
N ASN A 482 -8.51 -19.43 -16.02
CA ASN A 482 -9.34 -20.36 -16.77
C ASN A 482 -10.45 -19.67 -17.59
N ALA A 483 -10.63 -18.35 -17.44
CA ALA A 483 -11.56 -17.62 -18.29
C ALA A 483 -11.08 -17.56 -19.74
N SER A 484 -12.04 -17.37 -20.66
CA SER A 484 -11.71 -17.24 -22.09
C SER A 484 -10.76 -16.08 -22.34
N GLY A 485 -9.63 -16.33 -22.97
CA GLY A 485 -8.59 -15.34 -23.24
C GLY A 485 -7.44 -15.34 -22.23
N ASN A 486 -7.62 -15.88 -21.02
CA ASN A 486 -6.66 -15.77 -19.93
C ASN A 486 -5.76 -17.01 -19.75
N SER A 487 -5.88 -18.03 -20.59
CA SER A 487 -5.19 -19.33 -20.39
C SER A 487 -3.66 -19.23 -20.35
N SER A 488 -3.06 -18.18 -20.93
CA SER A 488 -1.62 -17.93 -20.91
C SER A 488 -1.12 -17.47 -19.54
N TYR A 489 -1.99 -17.04 -18.63
CA TYR A 489 -1.67 -16.63 -17.28
C TYR A 489 -1.62 -17.80 -16.29
N ALA A 490 -2.08 -18.97 -16.68
CA ALA A 490 -2.04 -20.16 -15.83
C ALA A 490 -0.60 -20.58 -15.53
N GLY A 491 -0.27 -20.79 -14.26
CA GLY A 491 1.05 -21.23 -13.82
C GLY A 491 2.13 -20.14 -13.81
N GLN A 492 1.74 -18.87 -13.90
CA GLN A 492 2.65 -17.73 -13.88
C GLN A 492 2.82 -17.10 -12.47
N GLY A 493 2.00 -17.51 -11.49
CA GLY A 493 2.02 -16.92 -10.15
C GLY A 493 3.21 -17.35 -9.29
N ASP A 494 3.47 -16.61 -8.23
CA ASP A 494 4.56 -16.81 -7.27
C ASP A 494 4.03 -17.19 -5.88
N HIS A 495 4.93 -17.49 -4.93
CA HIS A 495 4.61 -17.65 -3.51
C HIS A 495 4.32 -16.32 -2.79
N GLN A 496 4.38 -15.22 -3.49
CA GLN A 496 4.02 -13.88 -3.04
C GLN A 496 3.40 -13.08 -4.18
N LEU A 497 2.91 -11.90 -3.87
CA LEU A 497 2.50 -10.88 -4.83
C LEU A 497 3.14 -9.55 -4.44
N ALA A 498 3.13 -8.60 -5.35
CA ALA A 498 3.41 -7.20 -5.07
C ALA A 498 2.31 -6.33 -5.66
N VAL A 499 2.10 -5.18 -5.07
CA VAL A 499 1.12 -4.18 -5.50
C VAL A 499 1.85 -2.87 -5.75
N ALA A 500 1.66 -2.28 -6.91
CA ALA A 500 2.28 -1.01 -7.27
C ALA A 500 1.62 -0.41 -8.51
N ASP A 501 1.68 0.91 -8.67
CA ASP A 501 1.32 1.63 -9.90
C ASP A 501 2.44 1.41 -10.95
N VAL A 502 2.41 0.25 -11.65
CA VAL A 502 3.49 -0.12 -12.57
C VAL A 502 3.35 0.53 -13.93
N ASP A 503 2.17 0.96 -14.32
CA ASP A 503 1.94 1.57 -15.63
C ASP A 503 1.89 3.11 -15.59
N GLY A 504 1.82 3.70 -14.39
CA GLY A 504 1.89 5.13 -14.15
C GLY A 504 0.57 5.86 -14.37
N ASP A 505 -0.57 5.17 -14.26
CA ASP A 505 -1.91 5.75 -14.40
C ASP A 505 -2.47 6.31 -13.08
N GLY A 506 -1.77 6.07 -11.97
CA GLY A 506 -2.12 6.51 -10.62
C GLY A 506 -2.97 5.52 -9.84
N LYS A 507 -3.18 4.31 -10.35
CA LYS A 507 -3.82 3.19 -9.69
C LYS A 507 -2.84 2.02 -9.60
N ASP A 508 -3.14 1.03 -8.78
CA ASP A 508 -2.21 -0.06 -8.55
C ASP A 508 -2.59 -1.31 -9.34
N GLU A 509 -1.56 -1.99 -9.85
CA GLU A 509 -1.63 -3.30 -10.47
C GLU A 509 -1.20 -4.37 -9.47
N ILE A 510 -1.65 -5.60 -9.73
CA ILE A 510 -1.27 -6.77 -8.96
C ILE A 510 -0.22 -7.55 -9.75
N VAL A 511 1.05 -7.38 -9.38
CA VAL A 511 2.14 -8.21 -9.93
C VAL A 511 2.17 -9.53 -9.18
N TYR A 512 2.00 -10.62 -9.92
CA TYR A 512 1.77 -11.95 -9.37
C TYR A 512 2.75 -12.98 -9.94
N GLY A 513 4.04 -12.74 -9.75
CA GLY A 513 5.12 -13.54 -10.32
C GLY A 513 5.39 -13.18 -11.78
N SER A 514 5.33 -14.12 -12.69
CA SER A 514 5.59 -13.89 -14.12
C SER A 514 4.39 -13.29 -14.88
N MET A 515 3.51 -12.57 -14.18
CA MET A 515 2.32 -11.92 -14.72
C MET A 515 1.89 -10.71 -13.88
N ALA A 516 1.15 -9.78 -14.48
CA ALA A 516 0.44 -8.73 -13.78
C ALA A 516 -1.03 -8.65 -14.22
N VAL A 517 -1.87 -8.21 -13.29
CA VAL A 517 -3.31 -7.92 -13.51
C VAL A 517 -3.52 -6.45 -13.22
N ASP A 518 -4.17 -5.77 -14.15
CA ASP A 518 -4.49 -4.35 -14.15
C ASP A 518 -5.54 -4.00 -13.08
N ASP A 519 -5.63 -2.72 -12.69
CA ASP A 519 -6.57 -2.17 -11.69
C ASP A 519 -8.03 -2.53 -11.97
N ASP A 520 -8.36 -2.77 -13.24
CA ASP A 520 -9.71 -3.12 -13.72
C ASP A 520 -9.98 -4.64 -13.77
N GLY A 521 -9.02 -5.48 -13.38
CA GLY A 521 -9.13 -6.95 -13.34
C GLY A 521 -8.83 -7.64 -14.66
N HIS A 522 -8.30 -6.95 -15.67
CA HIS A 522 -7.80 -7.57 -16.88
C HIS A 522 -6.32 -7.95 -16.73
N GLY A 523 -5.89 -8.96 -17.47
CA GLY A 523 -4.46 -9.30 -17.50
C GLY A 523 -3.67 -8.21 -18.22
N LEU A 524 -2.71 -7.59 -17.53
CA LEU A 524 -1.86 -6.54 -18.10
C LEU A 524 -0.77 -7.15 -18.98
N TRP A 525 -0.01 -8.09 -18.43
CA TRP A 525 1.00 -8.86 -19.17
C TRP A 525 1.27 -10.22 -18.50
N ASN A 526 1.90 -11.14 -19.24
CA ASN A 526 2.65 -12.28 -18.72
C ASN A 526 3.88 -12.50 -19.59
N ASN A 527 5.02 -12.84 -19.00
CA ASN A 527 6.27 -13.07 -19.71
C ASN A 527 6.59 -14.56 -19.95
N GLY A 528 5.76 -15.45 -19.43
CA GLY A 528 5.86 -16.90 -19.70
C GLY A 528 6.98 -17.61 -18.93
N GLN A 529 7.62 -16.99 -17.92
CA GLN A 529 8.68 -17.63 -17.16
C GLN A 529 8.17 -18.64 -16.13
N GLY A 530 6.91 -18.55 -15.73
CA GLY A 530 6.30 -19.54 -14.85
C GLY A 530 6.40 -19.20 -13.37
N HIS A 531 6.23 -20.20 -12.54
CA HIS A 531 6.19 -20.10 -11.08
C HIS A 531 7.58 -19.88 -10.46
N GLY A 532 7.63 -19.20 -9.32
CA GLY A 532 8.84 -18.99 -8.54
C GLY A 532 8.58 -18.71 -7.06
N ASP A 533 9.65 -18.43 -6.31
CA ASP A 533 9.67 -18.40 -4.85
C ASP A 533 9.95 -17.02 -4.24
N ALA A 534 10.48 -16.08 -5.02
CA ALA A 534 10.79 -14.72 -4.53
C ALA A 534 10.73 -13.72 -5.67
N MET A 535 10.13 -12.57 -5.38
CA MET A 535 10.01 -11.45 -6.31
C MET A 535 10.08 -10.11 -5.57
N HIS A 536 10.58 -9.09 -6.25
CA HIS A 536 10.69 -7.72 -5.75
C HIS A 536 10.21 -6.75 -6.82
N VAL A 537 9.34 -5.82 -6.47
CA VAL A 537 8.84 -4.76 -7.36
C VAL A 537 9.10 -3.41 -6.71
N GLY A 538 9.81 -2.53 -7.41
CA GLY A 538 10.15 -1.19 -6.94
C GLY A 538 10.90 -0.40 -8.01
N ASP A 539 11.26 0.83 -7.71
CA ASP A 539 12.23 1.60 -8.49
C ASP A 539 13.63 1.03 -8.19
N LEU A 540 13.99 -0.04 -8.89
CA LEU A 540 15.25 -0.79 -8.68
C LEU A 540 16.38 -0.29 -9.60
N ASP A 541 16.06 0.37 -10.71
CA ASP A 541 17.02 1.01 -11.62
C ASP A 541 16.69 2.49 -11.80
N PRO A 542 17.18 3.39 -10.93
CA PRO A 542 16.87 4.82 -10.99
C PRO A 542 17.40 5.53 -12.26
N SER A 543 18.16 4.83 -13.11
CA SER A 543 18.55 5.32 -14.43
C SER A 543 17.45 5.19 -15.50
N ARG A 544 16.36 4.50 -15.18
CA ARG A 544 15.19 4.24 -16.03
C ARG A 544 13.95 4.87 -15.41
N PRO A 545 12.98 5.32 -16.20
CA PRO A 545 11.69 5.72 -15.68
C PRO A 545 10.79 4.48 -15.43
N GLY A 546 10.03 4.49 -14.35
CA GLY A 546 9.09 3.43 -13.97
C GLY A 546 9.70 2.43 -13.00
N LEU A 547 8.97 1.38 -12.71
CA LEU A 547 9.35 0.35 -11.76
C LEU A 547 9.92 -0.88 -12.48
N GLU A 548 10.72 -1.65 -11.77
CA GLU A 548 11.24 -2.94 -12.21
C GLU A 548 10.75 -4.06 -11.31
N GLU A 549 10.80 -5.26 -11.89
CA GLU A 549 10.61 -6.51 -11.18
C GLU A 549 11.86 -7.37 -11.26
N PHE A 550 12.34 -7.85 -10.13
CA PHE A 550 13.29 -8.96 -10.04
C PHE A 550 12.58 -10.20 -9.52
N LYS A 551 12.81 -11.35 -10.15
CA LYS A 551 12.20 -12.62 -9.76
C LYS A 551 13.16 -13.79 -9.91
N VAL A 552 13.00 -14.80 -9.04
CA VAL A 552 13.66 -16.11 -9.17
C VAL A 552 12.64 -17.19 -9.51
N ASP A 553 13.05 -18.16 -10.33
CA ASP A 553 12.17 -19.22 -10.85
C ASP A 553 12.49 -20.59 -10.29
N GLU A 554 11.42 -21.38 -10.03
CA GLU A 554 11.49 -22.78 -9.61
C GLU A 554 11.66 -23.74 -10.80
N SER A 555 11.38 -23.27 -12.01
CA SER A 555 11.36 -24.10 -13.21
C SER A 555 12.75 -24.38 -13.75
N THR A 556 13.00 -25.64 -14.12
CA THR A 556 14.31 -26.09 -14.62
C THR A 556 14.50 -25.92 -16.13
N ASP A 557 13.54 -25.34 -16.83
CA ASP A 557 13.57 -25.08 -18.28
C ASP A 557 13.38 -23.57 -18.60
N LYS A 558 13.54 -22.71 -17.61
CA LYS A 558 13.39 -21.26 -17.69
C LYS A 558 14.66 -20.56 -17.18
N TYR A 559 14.64 -19.24 -17.17
CA TYR A 559 15.69 -18.47 -16.49
C TYR A 559 15.69 -18.76 -14.99
N SER A 560 16.84 -18.90 -14.36
CA SER A 560 16.88 -19.10 -12.91
C SER A 560 16.53 -17.85 -12.12
N ALA A 561 16.79 -16.68 -12.70
CA ALA A 561 16.37 -15.38 -12.21
C ALA A 561 16.31 -14.39 -13.39
N TRP A 562 15.49 -13.37 -13.27
CA TRP A 562 15.37 -12.33 -14.30
C TRP A 562 14.98 -10.99 -13.68
N PHE A 563 15.29 -9.92 -14.43
CA PHE A 563 14.99 -8.55 -14.10
C PHE A 563 14.22 -7.94 -15.26
N ALA A 564 13.07 -7.34 -15.02
CA ALA A 564 12.16 -6.90 -16.06
C ALA A 564 11.63 -5.49 -15.79
N ASP A 565 11.19 -4.83 -16.84
CA ASP A 565 10.36 -3.64 -16.80
C ASP A 565 8.97 -4.04 -16.27
N ALA A 566 8.57 -3.54 -15.10
CA ALA A 566 7.37 -3.98 -14.40
C ALA A 566 6.08 -3.56 -15.13
N ARG A 567 6.12 -2.49 -15.92
CA ARG A 567 5.00 -2.03 -16.75
C ARG A 567 4.60 -3.00 -17.84
N THR A 568 5.58 -3.71 -18.40
CA THR A 568 5.40 -4.50 -19.64
C THR A 568 5.75 -5.97 -19.49
N GLY A 569 6.35 -6.37 -18.38
CA GLY A 569 6.91 -7.71 -18.18
C GLY A 569 8.12 -8.02 -19.08
N ARG A 570 8.66 -7.01 -19.81
CA ARG A 570 9.78 -7.20 -20.72
C ARG A 570 11.07 -7.43 -19.96
N ILE A 571 11.65 -8.63 -20.10
CA ILE A 571 12.91 -9.00 -19.46
C ILE A 571 14.04 -8.12 -20.01
N LEU A 572 14.75 -7.45 -19.11
CA LEU A 572 15.88 -6.56 -19.38
C LEU A 572 17.19 -7.33 -19.35
N TRP A 573 17.35 -8.20 -18.36
CA TRP A 573 18.44 -9.15 -18.28
C TRP A 573 18.01 -10.40 -17.47
N HIS A 574 18.77 -11.47 -17.55
CA HIS A 574 18.45 -12.74 -16.88
C HIS A 574 19.70 -13.55 -16.56
N GLN A 575 19.56 -14.46 -15.61
CA GLN A 575 20.51 -15.53 -15.34
C GLN A 575 20.07 -16.82 -16.10
N PRO A 576 21.01 -17.60 -16.61
CA PRO A 576 20.66 -18.83 -17.31
C PRO A 576 19.97 -19.83 -16.37
N ASP A 577 19.32 -20.83 -16.95
CA ASP A 577 18.80 -21.99 -16.23
C ASP A 577 19.91 -22.62 -15.36
N CYS A 578 19.60 -22.85 -14.09
CA CYS A 578 20.52 -23.51 -13.15
C CYS A 578 20.28 -25.03 -13.04
N THR A 579 19.26 -25.57 -13.71
CA THR A 579 18.77 -26.93 -13.50
C THR A 579 18.48 -27.23 -12.01
N CYS A 580 18.02 -26.22 -11.29
CA CYS A 580 17.74 -26.26 -9.87
C CYS A 580 16.46 -25.48 -9.54
N ASP A 581 15.90 -25.73 -8.37
CA ASP A 581 14.89 -24.89 -7.74
C ASP A 581 15.63 -23.70 -7.11
N ASN A 582 15.46 -22.47 -7.66
CA ASN A 582 16.07 -21.26 -7.14
C ASN A 582 15.14 -20.58 -6.13
N GLY A 583 15.04 -21.19 -4.96
CA GLY A 583 14.06 -20.87 -3.93
C GLY A 583 14.33 -19.59 -3.11
N ARG A 584 15.33 -18.78 -3.45
CA ARG A 584 15.75 -17.56 -2.72
C ARG A 584 16.30 -16.53 -3.68
N GLY A 585 15.89 -15.28 -3.50
CA GLY A 585 16.44 -14.15 -4.23
C GLY A 585 16.04 -12.83 -3.60
N VAL A 586 16.90 -11.82 -3.74
CA VAL A 586 16.70 -10.46 -3.24
C VAL A 586 17.18 -9.48 -4.31
N SER A 587 16.51 -8.34 -4.39
CA SER A 587 16.94 -7.19 -5.19
C SER A 587 16.76 -5.92 -4.36
N ASP A 588 17.88 -5.35 -3.93
CA ASP A 588 17.95 -4.11 -3.13
C ASP A 588 19.30 -3.44 -3.30
N ASP A 589 19.39 -2.12 -3.05
CA ASP A 589 20.67 -1.42 -2.96
C ASP A 589 21.38 -1.83 -1.66
N VAL A 590 22.36 -2.72 -1.78
CA VAL A 590 23.20 -3.19 -0.65
C VAL A 590 24.67 -2.81 -0.81
N TYR A 591 25.06 -2.21 -1.96
CA TYR A 591 26.45 -1.89 -2.28
C TYR A 591 26.60 -0.47 -2.86
N ALA A 592 27.02 0.46 -2.04
CA ALA A 592 27.24 1.87 -2.42
C ALA A 592 28.24 2.09 -3.57
N GLY A 593 28.94 1.05 -4.06
CA GLY A 593 29.88 1.12 -5.18
C GLY A 593 29.22 0.92 -6.56
N SER A 594 27.94 0.62 -6.63
CA SER A 594 27.15 0.44 -7.84
C SER A 594 25.88 1.29 -7.76
N PRO A 595 25.43 1.96 -8.80
CA PRO A 595 24.20 2.72 -8.78
C PRO A 595 22.99 1.81 -9.02
N GLY A 596 21.91 2.03 -8.26
CA GLY A 596 20.67 1.22 -8.34
C GLY A 596 20.77 -0.04 -7.49
N ALA A 597 19.68 -0.81 -7.46
CA ALA A 597 19.61 -2.04 -6.69
C ALA A 597 20.52 -3.14 -7.24
N GLU A 598 21.10 -3.93 -6.34
CA GLU A 598 21.75 -5.19 -6.70
C GLU A 598 20.79 -6.34 -6.55
N SER A 599 20.93 -7.33 -7.44
CA SER A 599 20.17 -8.57 -7.42
C SER A 599 21.06 -9.78 -7.21
N TRP A 600 20.63 -10.70 -6.38
CA TRP A 600 21.31 -11.98 -6.15
C TRP A 600 20.31 -13.08 -5.76
N SER A 601 20.72 -14.32 -5.90
CA SER A 601 19.86 -15.47 -5.57
C SER A 601 20.67 -16.65 -5.05
N SER A 602 19.99 -17.67 -4.55
CA SER A 602 20.65 -18.90 -4.12
C SER A 602 21.42 -19.59 -5.24
N ALA A 603 20.96 -19.48 -6.49
CA ALA A 603 21.54 -20.15 -7.66
C ALA A 603 22.75 -19.43 -8.27
N VAL A 604 22.99 -18.16 -7.98
CA VAL A 604 24.09 -17.40 -8.55
C VAL A 604 25.29 -17.28 -7.60
N THR A 605 26.46 -16.95 -8.14
CA THR A 605 27.69 -16.81 -7.36
C THR A 605 28.14 -15.36 -7.15
N GLY A 606 27.50 -14.40 -7.84
CA GLY A 606 27.81 -12.98 -7.81
C GLY A 606 26.69 -12.12 -7.30
N LEU A 607 27.01 -10.84 -7.14
CA LEU A 607 26.09 -9.73 -6.93
C LEU A 607 25.95 -8.99 -8.26
N TYR A 608 24.73 -8.76 -8.74
CA TYR A 608 24.49 -8.20 -10.07
C TYR A 608 23.80 -6.85 -9.96
N SER A 609 24.33 -5.83 -10.65
CA SER A 609 23.74 -4.50 -10.73
C SER A 609 22.35 -4.53 -11.39
N ALA A 610 21.60 -3.46 -11.30
CA ALA A 610 20.33 -3.27 -12.00
C ALA A 610 20.43 -3.47 -13.53
N GLN A 611 21.63 -3.33 -14.11
CA GLN A 611 21.92 -3.60 -15.53
C GLN A 611 22.46 -5.03 -15.79
N GLY A 612 22.42 -5.91 -14.80
CA GLY A 612 22.83 -7.32 -14.91
C GLY A 612 24.35 -7.56 -14.94
N GLN A 613 25.16 -6.58 -14.55
CA GLN A 613 26.63 -6.73 -14.49
C GLN A 613 27.04 -7.29 -13.12
N ASN A 614 27.96 -8.25 -13.10
CA ASN A 614 28.53 -8.72 -11.84
C ASN A 614 29.40 -7.62 -11.23
N VAL A 615 29.01 -7.11 -10.07
CA VAL A 615 29.67 -6.00 -9.35
C VAL A 615 30.34 -6.45 -8.06
N GLY A 616 30.17 -7.70 -7.65
CA GLY A 616 30.77 -8.18 -6.41
C GLY A 616 30.49 -9.64 -6.11
N ARG A 617 30.89 -10.05 -4.92
CA ARG A 617 30.55 -11.37 -4.40
C ARG A 617 29.08 -11.43 -4.01
N LYS A 618 28.49 -12.60 -4.07
CA LYS A 618 27.16 -12.83 -3.49
C LYS A 618 27.19 -12.55 -1.98
N PRO A 619 26.18 -11.84 -1.42
CA PRO A 619 25.97 -11.73 0.02
C PRO A 619 25.83 -13.09 0.72
N GLY A 620 26.03 -13.11 2.04
CA GLY A 620 25.96 -14.35 2.85
C GLY A 620 24.56 -14.97 2.90
N SER A 621 23.51 -14.14 2.79
CA SER A 621 22.12 -14.56 2.73
C SER A 621 21.42 -14.05 1.47
N ALA A 622 20.25 -14.61 1.14
CA ALA A 622 19.37 -14.17 0.07
C ALA A 622 17.90 -14.22 0.52
N ASN A 623 17.67 -13.92 1.80
CA ASN A 623 16.33 -14.02 2.40
C ASN A 623 15.65 -12.67 2.55
N PHE A 624 16.33 -11.64 3.14
CA PHE A 624 15.70 -10.39 3.52
C PHE A 624 16.72 -9.24 3.60
N THR A 625 16.23 -8.00 3.60
CA THR A 625 16.99 -6.76 3.78
C THR A 625 16.22 -5.79 4.67
N ILE A 626 16.92 -4.75 5.18
CA ILE A 626 16.35 -3.75 6.08
C ILE A 626 17.14 -2.43 5.96
N TRP A 627 16.51 -1.28 6.09
CA TRP A 627 17.20 -0.01 6.34
C TRP A 627 17.50 0.14 7.82
N TRP A 628 18.78 -0.04 8.18
CA TRP A 628 19.17 -0.11 9.60
C TRP A 628 20.16 0.97 10.03
N ASP A 629 21.24 1.20 9.30
CA ASP A 629 22.24 2.18 9.73
C ASP A 629 21.92 3.62 9.26
N GLY A 630 22.89 4.55 9.26
CA GLY A 630 22.63 5.97 8.98
C GLY A 630 22.66 6.36 7.51
N ASP A 631 23.03 5.46 6.61
CA ASP A 631 23.06 5.68 5.17
C ASP A 631 21.81 5.07 4.46
N PRO A 632 21.54 5.39 3.19
CA PRO A 632 20.35 4.88 2.51
C PRO A 632 20.49 3.47 1.93
N VAL A 633 21.68 2.84 2.09
CA VAL A 633 21.95 1.49 1.56
C VAL A 633 21.45 0.45 2.54
N ARG A 634 20.66 -0.53 2.07
CA ARG A 634 20.08 -1.57 2.93
C ARG A 634 21.13 -2.52 3.50
N GLU A 635 20.86 -3.03 4.67
CA GLU A 635 21.56 -4.15 5.31
C GLU A 635 20.87 -5.48 4.99
N LEU A 636 21.69 -6.55 5.05
CA LEU A 636 21.23 -7.92 4.96
C LEU A 636 20.59 -8.34 6.28
N LEU A 637 19.39 -8.88 6.23
CA LEU A 637 18.70 -9.45 7.38
C LEU A 637 18.52 -10.95 7.16
N ASP A 638 19.00 -11.80 8.08
CA ASP A 638 18.84 -13.25 7.99
C ASP A 638 18.74 -13.86 9.39
N GLY A 639 17.76 -14.73 9.58
CA GLY A 639 17.50 -15.32 10.88
C GLY A 639 17.24 -14.24 11.93
N THR A 640 18.17 -14.10 12.89
CA THR A 640 18.04 -13.12 13.96
C THR A 640 19.22 -12.14 13.98
N HIS A 641 19.74 -11.77 12.82
CA HIS A 641 20.87 -10.85 12.73
C HIS A 641 20.79 -9.90 11.52
N ILE A 642 21.48 -8.77 11.63
CA ILE A 642 21.62 -7.75 10.59
C ILE A 642 23.10 -7.56 10.29
N ASP A 643 23.46 -7.60 9.00
CA ASP A 643 24.82 -7.46 8.50
C ASP A 643 24.92 -6.39 7.41
N LYS A 644 25.93 -5.54 7.45
CA LYS A 644 26.30 -4.65 6.35
C LYS A 644 27.08 -5.43 5.31
N TYR A 645 26.66 -5.36 4.04
CA TYR A 645 27.42 -5.96 2.95
C TYR A 645 28.83 -5.35 2.83
N GLY A 646 29.81 -6.17 2.58
CA GLY A 646 31.17 -5.75 2.29
C GLY A 646 31.77 -6.59 1.15
N THR A 647 32.57 -5.99 0.28
CA THR A 647 33.17 -6.67 -0.89
C THR A 647 34.07 -7.84 -0.51
N GLY A 648 34.68 -7.84 0.69
CA GLY A 648 35.49 -8.94 1.22
C GLY A 648 34.69 -9.87 2.14
N ALA A 649 33.91 -9.33 3.04
CA ALA A 649 33.07 -10.05 4.01
C ALA A 649 32.01 -9.11 4.55
N ASP A 650 30.88 -9.67 5.00
CA ASP A 650 29.82 -8.91 5.66
C ASP A 650 30.24 -8.54 7.09
N THR A 651 29.76 -7.38 7.56
CA THR A 651 30.04 -6.88 8.91
C THR A 651 28.79 -6.97 9.76
N ARG A 652 28.85 -7.70 10.88
CA ARG A 652 27.74 -7.82 11.82
C ARG A 652 27.43 -6.49 12.50
N LEU A 653 26.20 -5.98 12.34
CA LEU A 653 25.68 -4.79 13.03
C LEU A 653 24.82 -5.16 14.24
N LEU A 654 23.97 -6.19 14.11
CA LEU A 654 23.11 -6.66 15.18
C LEU A 654 23.10 -8.19 15.24
N THR A 655 23.13 -8.75 16.43
CA THR A 655 22.70 -10.12 16.73
C THR A 655 21.62 -10.04 17.80
N ALA A 656 20.38 -10.27 17.40
CA ALA A 656 19.26 -10.29 18.33
C ALA A 656 19.32 -11.56 19.18
N SER A 657 19.26 -11.40 20.49
CA SER A 657 19.38 -12.49 21.45
C SER A 657 18.04 -12.87 22.09
N GLY A 658 17.82 -14.16 22.34
CA GLY A 658 16.62 -14.66 23.00
C GLY A 658 15.36 -14.61 22.14
N VAL A 659 15.51 -14.53 20.84
CA VAL A 659 14.44 -14.50 19.83
C VAL A 659 14.60 -15.64 18.82
N HIS A 660 13.61 -15.87 17.99
CA HIS A 660 13.65 -16.81 16.87
C HIS A 660 13.14 -16.13 15.58
N SER A 661 13.60 -16.62 14.44
CA SER A 661 13.04 -16.27 13.14
C SER A 661 11.90 -17.20 12.76
N ASP A 662 11.05 -16.75 11.86
CA ASP A 662 9.90 -17.48 11.35
C ASP A 662 10.17 -18.19 10.03
N ASN A 663 9.20 -18.97 9.55
CA ASN A 663 9.16 -19.57 8.23
C ASN A 663 10.34 -20.53 7.90
N GLY A 664 10.91 -21.15 8.93
CA GLY A 664 11.95 -22.18 8.80
C GLY A 664 13.20 -21.68 8.08
N THR A 665 13.53 -22.25 6.92
CA THR A 665 14.72 -21.87 6.17
C THR A 665 14.59 -20.54 5.42
N LYS A 666 13.40 -19.93 5.34
CA LYS A 666 13.23 -18.55 4.86
C LYS A 666 13.76 -17.55 5.90
N ALA A 667 13.77 -17.95 7.17
CA ALA A 667 14.45 -17.27 8.27
C ALA A 667 14.10 -15.77 8.39
N THR A 668 12.82 -15.44 8.25
CA THR A 668 12.31 -14.06 8.26
C THR A 668 12.02 -13.59 9.70
N PRO A 669 12.00 -12.28 9.97
CA PRO A 669 11.39 -11.73 11.17
C PRO A 669 9.86 -11.91 11.14
N ALA A 670 9.18 -11.71 12.27
CA ALA A 670 7.73 -11.65 12.31
C ALA A 670 7.19 -10.44 11.54
N LEU A 671 7.95 -9.33 11.53
CA LEU A 671 7.66 -8.10 10.78
C LEU A 671 8.90 -7.23 10.68
N THR A 672 9.10 -6.52 9.57
CA THR A 672 9.93 -5.31 9.48
C THR A 672 9.09 -4.17 8.93
N ALA A 673 9.22 -2.98 9.51
CA ALA A 673 8.55 -1.78 9.02
C ALA A 673 9.15 -0.53 9.68
N ASP A 674 8.94 0.64 9.05
CA ASP A 674 9.11 1.96 9.68
C ASP A 674 7.96 2.18 10.69
N LEU A 675 8.08 1.53 11.86
CA LEU A 675 7.05 1.55 12.89
C LEU A 675 7.10 2.81 13.75
N PHE A 676 8.29 3.34 13.99
CA PHE A 676 8.54 4.44 14.91
C PHE A 676 9.73 5.28 14.45
N GLY A 677 9.95 6.44 15.08
CA GLY A 677 11.13 7.22 14.85
C GLY A 677 11.19 7.86 13.47
N ASP A 678 12.35 7.82 12.85
CA ASP A 678 12.55 8.34 11.51
C ASP A 678 12.19 7.27 10.44
N TRP A 679 12.60 7.45 9.20
CA TRP A 679 12.26 6.60 8.06
C TRP A 679 12.86 5.18 8.07
N ARG A 680 13.76 4.87 9.03
CA ARG A 680 14.41 3.54 9.11
C ARG A 680 13.49 2.52 9.76
N GLU A 681 13.74 1.26 9.42
CA GLU A 681 12.86 0.16 9.79
C GLU A 681 13.20 -0.43 11.15
N GLU A 682 12.20 -0.82 11.91
CA GLU A 682 12.31 -1.71 13.04
C GLU A 682 12.22 -3.16 12.61
N ALA A 683 12.96 -4.03 13.31
CA ALA A 683 12.88 -5.47 13.16
C ALA A 683 12.19 -6.11 14.37
N VAL A 684 11.16 -6.91 14.11
CA VAL A 684 10.32 -7.53 15.13
C VAL A 684 10.49 -9.05 15.08
N TRP A 685 10.92 -9.65 16.18
CA TRP A 685 11.00 -11.10 16.35
C TRP A 685 10.21 -11.55 17.57
N ALA A 686 9.69 -12.77 17.52
CA ALA A 686 9.16 -13.40 18.74
C ALA A 686 10.30 -13.88 19.64
N THR A 687 10.11 -13.78 20.96
CA THR A 687 11.05 -14.38 21.92
C THR A 687 10.98 -15.90 21.87
N THR A 688 12.09 -16.59 22.19
CA THR A 688 12.18 -18.06 22.12
C THR A 688 11.19 -18.79 23.02
N ASP A 689 10.61 -18.11 24.01
CA ASP A 689 9.52 -18.64 24.87
C ASP A 689 8.13 -18.23 24.39
N ASN A 690 8.03 -17.50 23.26
CA ASN A 690 6.79 -16.98 22.68
C ASN A 690 5.98 -16.09 23.64
N ARG A 691 6.63 -15.31 24.51
CA ARG A 691 5.97 -14.45 25.51
C ARG A 691 6.10 -12.96 25.24
N ALA A 692 6.89 -12.59 24.24
CA ALA A 692 6.97 -11.20 23.76
C ALA A 692 7.25 -11.16 22.26
N LEU A 693 6.77 -10.09 21.60
CA LEU A 693 7.35 -9.60 20.37
C LEU A 693 8.45 -8.61 20.76
N ARG A 694 9.68 -8.89 20.38
CA ARG A 694 10.84 -8.05 20.63
C ARG A 694 11.14 -7.18 19.44
N ILE A 695 11.01 -5.87 19.62
CA ILE A 695 11.23 -4.85 18.62
C ILE A 695 12.64 -4.30 18.81
N TYR A 696 13.45 -4.33 17.76
CA TYR A 696 14.74 -3.64 17.70
C TYR A 696 14.62 -2.40 16.83
N ALA A 697 15.17 -1.29 17.32
CA ALA A 697 15.33 -0.04 16.59
C ALA A 697 16.81 0.34 16.54
N THR A 698 17.22 1.05 15.49
CA THR A 698 18.63 1.41 15.28
C THR A 698 19.12 2.47 16.27
N PRO A 699 20.33 2.32 16.84
CA PRO A 699 21.00 3.36 17.65
C PRO A 699 21.88 4.30 16.81
N ALA A 700 21.95 4.15 15.49
CA ALA A 700 22.81 4.94 14.61
C ALA A 700 22.14 6.26 14.21
N PRO A 701 22.76 7.44 14.34
CA PRO A 701 22.23 8.69 13.81
C PRO A 701 22.27 8.71 12.28
N THR A 702 21.43 9.53 11.64
CA THR A 702 21.42 9.78 10.20
C THR A 702 21.40 11.28 9.90
N ASP A 703 21.98 11.66 8.76
CA ASP A 703 21.85 13.03 8.23
C ASP A 703 20.68 13.18 7.24
N LEU A 704 20.01 12.09 6.92
CA LEU A 704 18.93 12.04 5.92
C LEU A 704 17.59 12.48 6.54
N ARG A 705 16.86 13.27 5.79
CA ARG A 705 15.49 13.67 6.12
C ARG A 705 14.55 13.10 5.07
N ILE A 706 13.84 12.05 5.43
CA ILE A 706 12.89 11.35 4.58
C ILE A 706 11.55 11.31 5.30
N THR A 707 10.45 11.47 4.57
CA THR A 707 9.10 11.28 5.09
C THR A 707 8.95 9.82 5.55
N THR A 708 8.23 9.59 6.65
CA THR A 708 7.95 8.21 7.07
C THR A 708 7.49 7.37 5.88
N LEU A 709 8.12 6.20 5.71
CA LEU A 709 7.80 5.28 4.61
C LEU A 709 6.37 4.74 4.72
N MET A 710 5.79 4.75 5.92
CA MET A 710 4.38 4.39 6.12
C MET A 710 3.39 5.38 5.46
N HIS A 711 3.85 6.55 5.00
CA HIS A 711 3.09 7.47 4.14
C HIS A 711 3.44 7.33 2.64
N ASP A 712 4.41 6.48 2.27
CA ASP A 712 4.54 5.96 0.92
C ASP A 712 3.56 4.79 0.75
N VAL A 713 2.59 4.94 -0.14
CA VAL A 713 1.47 4.00 -0.22
C VAL A 713 1.95 2.61 -0.65
N GLN A 714 2.86 2.50 -1.64
CA GLN A 714 3.40 1.21 -2.06
C GLN A 714 4.14 0.50 -0.91
N TYR A 715 4.93 1.24 -0.14
CA TYR A 715 5.60 0.69 1.04
C TYR A 715 4.59 0.21 2.09
N ARG A 716 3.57 1.03 2.40
CA ARG A 716 2.54 0.68 3.40
C ARG A 716 1.69 -0.52 2.98
N GLU A 717 1.40 -0.66 1.70
CA GLU A 717 0.75 -1.85 1.14
C GLU A 717 1.64 -3.08 1.30
N ALA A 718 2.96 -2.94 1.04
CA ALA A 718 3.91 -4.02 1.24
C ALA A 718 3.98 -4.47 2.71
N ILE A 719 3.83 -3.57 3.69
CA ILE A 719 3.69 -3.94 5.10
C ILE A 719 2.41 -4.75 5.33
N ALA A 720 1.30 -4.41 4.70
CA ALA A 720 0.04 -5.13 4.85
C ALA A 720 0.14 -6.57 4.30
N TRP A 721 0.81 -6.79 3.15
CA TRP A 721 0.98 -8.12 2.57
C TRP A 721 2.29 -8.83 2.96
N GLN A 722 3.16 -8.24 3.80
CA GLN A 722 4.42 -8.88 4.22
C GLN A 722 4.22 -10.25 4.86
N ASN A 723 3.11 -10.46 5.58
CA ASN A 723 2.75 -11.74 6.19
C ASN A 723 2.28 -12.82 5.19
N THR A 724 2.25 -12.50 3.89
CA THR A 724 1.70 -13.37 2.85
C THR A 724 2.75 -14.41 2.41
N ALA A 725 2.43 -15.68 2.62
CA ALA A 725 3.21 -16.88 2.27
C ALA A 725 4.72 -16.79 2.56
N TYR A 726 5.55 -16.32 1.62
CA TYR A 726 6.98 -16.14 1.82
C TYR A 726 7.29 -14.65 1.95
N ASN A 727 7.48 -14.20 3.21
CA ASN A 727 7.74 -12.80 3.54
C ASN A 727 8.93 -12.24 2.74
N GLN A 728 8.78 -11.02 2.22
CA GLN A 728 9.82 -10.28 1.49
C GLN A 728 9.93 -8.86 2.04
N PRO A 729 11.10 -8.20 1.90
CA PRO A 729 11.27 -6.82 2.32
C PRO A 729 10.35 -5.88 1.55
N PRO A 730 9.79 -4.84 2.19
CA PRO A 730 8.94 -3.86 1.53
C PRO A 730 9.75 -2.91 0.63
N HIS A 731 9.19 -2.48 -0.50
CA HIS A 731 9.77 -1.49 -1.40
C HIS A 731 8.90 -0.25 -1.49
N PRO A 732 9.47 0.98 -1.38
CA PRO A 732 8.74 2.22 -1.63
C PRO A 732 8.53 2.46 -3.13
N SER A 733 7.68 3.45 -3.44
CA SER A 733 7.35 3.86 -4.81
C SER A 733 8.49 4.64 -5.52
N PHE A 734 9.62 4.85 -4.86
CA PHE A 734 10.77 5.58 -5.37
C PHE A 734 12.07 4.88 -4.98
N PHE A 735 13.15 5.13 -5.71
CA PHE A 735 14.46 4.60 -5.35
C PHE A 735 14.96 5.21 -4.05
N LEU A 736 15.12 4.38 -3.03
CA LEU A 736 15.74 4.72 -1.75
C LEU A 736 17.04 3.95 -1.61
N GLY A 737 18.16 4.60 -1.95
CA GLY A 737 19.46 3.95 -2.02
C GLY A 737 20.58 4.95 -2.29
N ASN A 738 21.78 4.42 -2.53
CA ASN A 738 22.97 5.22 -2.79
C ASN A 738 22.84 6.04 -4.08
N GLY A 739 23.10 7.34 -3.96
CA GLY A 739 23.01 8.25 -5.10
C GLY A 739 21.59 8.67 -5.45
N MET A 740 20.60 8.35 -4.63
CA MET A 740 19.23 8.82 -4.81
C MET A 740 19.15 10.35 -4.89
N PRO A 741 18.23 10.92 -5.70
CA PRO A 741 17.87 12.33 -5.58
C PRO A 741 17.22 12.60 -4.22
N THR A 742 16.87 13.85 -3.93
CA THR A 742 16.05 14.15 -2.74
C THR A 742 14.79 13.27 -2.78
N ALA A 743 14.55 12.53 -1.70
CA ALA A 743 13.38 11.66 -1.60
C ALA A 743 12.09 12.46 -1.86
N PRO A 744 11.17 11.94 -2.65
CA PRO A 744 9.91 12.62 -2.92
C PRO A 744 9.07 12.67 -1.64
N ARG A 745 8.26 13.71 -1.53
CA ARG A 745 7.24 13.79 -0.51
C ARG A 745 5.91 13.37 -1.12
N PRO A 746 5.30 12.28 -0.70
CA PRO A 746 4.07 11.79 -1.32
C PRO A 746 2.91 12.78 -1.13
N THR A 747 2.05 12.87 -2.15
CA THR A 747 0.80 13.64 -2.08
C THR A 747 -0.29 12.75 -1.49
N VAL A 748 -0.58 12.94 -0.22
CA VAL A 748 -1.51 12.09 0.55
C VAL A 748 -2.46 12.94 1.38
N TYR A 749 -3.54 12.31 1.87
CA TYR A 749 -4.39 12.89 2.90
C TYR A 749 -4.68 11.85 3.99
N ALA A 750 -4.74 12.29 5.24
CA ALA A 750 -5.23 11.50 6.35
C ALA A 750 -6.68 11.96 6.64
N PRO A 751 -7.68 11.07 6.63
CA PRO A 751 -9.09 11.39 6.85
C PRO A 751 -9.41 11.87 8.26
#